data_3c2d3778287ba9e4937744a52814a81e
#
_entry.id   3c2d3778287ba9e4937744a52814a81e
#
_cell.length_a   1.000
_cell.length_b   1.000
_cell.length_c   1.000
_cell.angle_alpha   90.00
_cell.angle_beta   90.00
_cell.angle_gamma   90.00
#
_symmetry.space_group_name_H-M   'P 1'
#
loop_
_entity.id
_entity.type
_entity.pdbx_description
1 polymer ?
#
loop_
_entity_poly.entity_id
_entity_poly.type
_entity_poly.pdbx_seq_one_letter_code
_entity_poly.pdbx_strand_id
1 'polypeptide(L)'
;MPRTHKIEDYRNFGIMAHIDAGKTTTTERILYYTGKSHKIGEVHDGAATMDWMDQEQERGITITSAATTAYWKEKRLNIIDTPGHVDFTIEVERSLRVLDGAVTVLDGNAGVEPQTETVWRQADKYKVPRIVFVNKMDKIGADFDASVQSIRDRLGAKAVPIQFPIGVESSLSGLVDIVSMTSVVWDNDALGANYTVGPIPADLVDKANEARQYLIDNAVELDDEAMEAYLDGQEPSLETLKKCIRKAVLTGAFYPILCGSAFKNKGVQTLLDAVVDYLPSPLDIPPTPGIDFKTEEPVVRRASDDEPLSVLAFKIMDDPFVGSLTFCRLYSGKMETGQNLLNSSRDKRERVGRMLQMHSNNREDIKEAYAGDIVALAGLKDTRTGDTLCDPLKSPVILEKMEFPAPVIEISVEPKTKADQEKLGVALAKLASEDPSFTVSTDHESGQTILKGMGELHLDIKIDILRRTYKVDATIGAPQVAYRESLGRKVDIDYTHKKQTGGTGQFARVMITFEPGEPGSGFVFESSIVGGAVPKEYIPGVEKGLMSIKDGGLLAGFPLIDFKATLTDGKYHDVDSSVLAFEIAARAAFRELKEKGAPKLLEPIMAVEVVTPEEYLGSVIGDLNGRRGMIQGQDMRGNATVVNAFVPLANMFGYVNTLRGMSQGRAAFTMQYDHYEPVPQHVADEVIKKYSA
;
A
#
# COMPACT_ATOMS: atom_id res chain seq x y z
N MET A 1 -21.51 18.89 -19.07
CA MET A 1 -20.66 19.70 -19.96
C MET A 1 -19.69 18.75 -20.66
N PRO A 2 -19.26 19.02 -21.89
CA PRO A 2 -18.25 18.17 -22.50
C PRO A 2 -16.96 18.20 -21.67
N ARG A 3 -16.16 17.14 -21.77
CA ARG A 3 -14.82 17.03 -21.16
C ARG A 3 -13.99 18.29 -21.39
N THR A 4 -13.42 18.86 -20.34
CA THR A 4 -12.64 20.12 -20.46
C THR A 4 -11.23 19.90 -20.99
N HIS A 5 -10.64 18.74 -20.74
CA HIS A 5 -9.31 18.33 -21.19
C HIS A 5 -9.40 16.97 -21.86
N LYS A 6 -8.62 16.73 -22.90
CA LYS A 6 -8.54 15.41 -23.53
C LYS A 6 -7.90 14.41 -22.55
N ILE A 7 -8.21 13.12 -22.70
CA ILE A 7 -7.69 12.08 -21.84
C ILE A 7 -6.14 11.97 -21.90
N GLU A 8 -5.55 12.29 -23.04
CA GLU A 8 -4.08 12.37 -23.25
C GLU A 8 -3.42 13.49 -22.44
N ASP A 9 -4.20 14.48 -21.97
CA ASP A 9 -3.75 15.62 -21.20
C ASP A 9 -3.79 15.38 -19.68
N TYR A 10 -4.23 14.21 -19.25
CA TYR A 10 -4.24 13.83 -17.84
C TYR A 10 -2.92 13.25 -17.39
N ARG A 11 -2.54 13.55 -16.15
CA ARG A 11 -1.47 12.90 -15.41
C ARG A 11 -2.00 12.54 -14.02
N ASN A 12 -2.24 11.25 -13.81
CA ASN A 12 -2.65 10.72 -12.51
C ASN A 12 -1.42 10.14 -11.84
N PHE A 13 -0.84 10.88 -10.92
CA PHE A 13 0.42 10.45 -10.32
C PHE A 13 0.41 10.60 -8.81
N GLY A 14 1.22 9.76 -8.16
CA GLY A 14 1.48 9.80 -6.73
C GLY A 14 2.88 10.29 -6.42
N ILE A 15 3.05 10.77 -5.20
CA ILE A 15 4.35 11.12 -4.65
C ILE A 15 4.71 10.10 -3.59
N MET A 16 5.78 9.35 -3.82
CA MET A 16 6.29 8.28 -2.97
C MET A 16 7.61 8.72 -2.34
N ALA A 17 7.79 8.45 -1.06
CA ALA A 17 9.03 8.83 -0.38
C ALA A 17 9.20 8.04 0.91
N HIS A 18 10.43 7.95 1.39
CA HIS A 18 10.72 7.63 2.78
C HIS A 18 10.21 8.74 3.72
N ILE A 19 9.98 8.42 5.00
CA ILE A 19 9.66 9.41 6.04
C ILE A 19 10.74 10.49 6.03
N ASP A 20 10.34 11.73 6.16
CA ASP A 20 11.22 12.91 6.17
C ASP A 20 12.02 13.17 4.89
N ALA A 21 11.84 12.44 3.78
CA ALA A 21 12.49 12.77 2.51
C ALA A 21 11.96 14.08 1.87
N GLY A 22 10.91 14.65 2.44
CA GLY A 22 10.32 15.92 2.00
C GLY A 22 9.15 15.75 1.03
N LYS A 23 8.41 14.65 1.15
CA LYS A 23 7.22 14.36 0.35
C LYS A 23 6.18 15.48 0.45
N THR A 24 5.67 15.76 1.66
CA THR A 24 4.65 16.79 1.89
C THR A 24 5.14 18.17 1.46
N THR A 25 6.40 18.51 1.76
CA THR A 25 6.99 19.78 1.29
C THR A 25 6.99 19.88 -0.23
N THR A 26 7.33 18.80 -0.94
CA THR A 26 7.30 18.77 -2.40
C THR A 26 5.88 18.93 -2.92
N THR A 27 4.92 18.24 -2.34
CA THR A 27 3.48 18.34 -2.70
C THR A 27 2.96 19.76 -2.48
N GLU A 28 3.25 20.39 -1.34
CA GLU A 28 2.84 21.78 -1.03
C GLU A 28 3.43 22.78 -2.04
N ARG A 29 4.68 22.60 -2.48
CA ARG A 29 5.28 23.45 -3.52
C ARG A 29 4.64 23.24 -4.89
N ILE A 30 4.28 22.00 -5.22
CA ILE A 30 3.52 21.71 -6.45
C ILE A 30 2.17 22.44 -6.41
N LEU A 31 1.43 22.38 -5.30
CA LEU A 31 0.15 23.08 -5.14
C LEU A 31 0.30 24.61 -5.23
N TYR A 32 1.38 25.14 -4.66
CA TYR A 32 1.66 26.58 -4.73
C TYR A 32 1.93 27.02 -6.17
N TYR A 33 2.83 26.36 -6.90
CA TYR A 33 3.18 26.74 -8.28
C TYR A 33 2.05 26.49 -9.28
N THR A 34 1.16 25.55 -8.99
CA THR A 34 -0.06 25.34 -9.81
C THR A 34 -1.22 26.26 -9.43
N GLY A 35 -1.02 27.21 -8.49
CA GLY A 35 -2.01 28.19 -8.08
C GLY A 35 -3.18 27.63 -7.25
N LYS A 36 -3.04 26.43 -6.71
CA LYS A 36 -4.06 25.81 -5.85
C LYS A 36 -3.93 26.22 -4.38
N SER A 37 -2.76 26.64 -3.94
CA SER A 37 -2.54 27.26 -2.65
C SER A 37 -2.03 28.69 -2.83
N HIS A 38 -2.55 29.63 -2.04
CA HIS A 38 -2.10 31.03 -2.02
C HIS A 38 -0.93 31.27 -1.05
N LYS A 39 -0.65 30.31 -0.16
CA LYS A 39 0.43 30.33 0.80
C LYS A 39 1.21 29.03 0.70
N ILE A 40 2.51 29.13 0.91
CA ILE A 40 3.36 27.96 1.08
C ILE A 40 3.07 27.39 2.47
N GLY A 41 2.48 26.20 2.55
CA GLY A 41 2.29 25.46 3.79
C GLY A 41 3.62 24.88 4.25
N GLU A 42 4.04 25.20 5.48
CA GLU A 42 5.22 24.58 6.10
C GLU A 42 4.77 23.44 7.01
N VAL A 43 5.39 22.27 6.84
CA VAL A 43 5.06 21.07 7.63
C VAL A 43 5.34 21.28 9.11
N HIS A 44 6.44 21.98 9.44
CA HIS A 44 6.84 22.27 10.83
C HIS A 44 5.89 23.23 11.56
N ASP A 45 5.15 24.04 10.82
CA ASP A 45 4.18 24.98 11.39
C ASP A 45 2.76 24.40 11.45
N GLY A 46 2.57 23.13 11.05
CA GLY A 46 1.25 22.48 10.96
C GLY A 46 0.31 23.12 9.92
N ALA A 47 0.88 23.83 8.94
CA ALA A 47 0.13 24.58 7.93
C ALA A 47 0.01 23.88 6.58
N ALA A 48 0.46 22.61 6.48
CA ALA A 48 0.41 21.81 5.25
C ALA A 48 -1.04 21.51 4.87
N THR A 49 -1.39 21.78 3.61
CA THR A 49 -2.77 21.67 3.11
C THR A 49 -3.18 20.21 2.86
N MET A 50 -2.22 19.34 2.54
CA MET A 50 -2.46 17.92 2.28
C MET A 50 -2.50 17.07 3.55
N ASP A 51 -1.76 17.45 4.59
CA ASP A 51 -1.81 16.82 5.91
C ASP A 51 -2.90 17.52 6.74
N TRP A 52 -4.15 17.14 6.53
CA TRP A 52 -5.32 17.83 7.08
C TRP A 52 -5.77 17.29 8.46
N MET A 53 -5.30 16.12 8.86
CA MET A 53 -5.61 15.53 10.15
C MET A 53 -4.71 16.13 11.25
N ASP A 54 -5.28 16.38 12.43
CA ASP A 54 -4.51 16.84 13.59
C ASP A 54 -3.33 15.91 13.89
N GLN A 55 -3.53 14.61 13.72
CA GLN A 55 -2.52 13.57 13.94
C GLN A 55 -1.36 13.64 12.93
N GLU A 56 -1.64 14.00 11.68
CA GLU A 56 -0.63 14.22 10.64
C GLU A 56 0.22 15.45 10.96
N GLN A 57 -0.44 16.55 11.32
CA GLN A 57 0.22 17.82 11.65
C GLN A 57 1.07 17.71 12.91
N GLU A 58 0.56 17.08 13.97
CA GLU A 58 1.28 16.91 15.25
C GLU A 58 2.51 15.99 15.11
N ARG A 59 2.43 14.98 14.25
CA ARG A 59 3.50 13.97 14.08
C ARG A 59 4.42 14.26 12.91
N GLY A 60 4.04 15.18 12.03
CA GLY A 60 4.79 15.51 10.80
C GLY A 60 4.85 14.39 9.77
N ILE A 61 3.89 13.47 9.78
CA ILE A 61 3.82 12.32 8.87
C ILE A 61 2.46 12.27 8.16
N THR A 62 2.44 11.91 6.90
CA THR A 62 1.20 11.62 6.18
C THR A 62 0.69 10.25 6.58
N ILE A 63 -0.54 10.18 7.06
CA ILE A 63 -1.22 8.97 7.53
C ILE A 63 -2.19 8.47 6.46
N THR A 64 -2.96 9.38 5.88
CA THR A 64 -3.97 9.07 4.88
C THR A 64 -3.62 9.69 3.53
N SER A 65 -3.89 8.96 2.44
CA SER A 65 -3.72 9.52 1.10
C SER A 65 -4.73 10.63 0.84
N ALA A 66 -4.26 11.77 0.33
CA ALA A 66 -5.10 12.87 -0.11
C ALA A 66 -5.03 13.00 -1.64
N ALA A 67 -6.15 13.30 -2.26
CA ALA A 67 -6.23 13.51 -3.71
C ALA A 67 -6.56 14.96 -4.02
N THR A 68 -5.84 15.55 -4.96
CA THR A 68 -6.10 16.92 -5.42
C THR A 68 -5.92 17.05 -6.92
N THR A 69 -6.66 17.99 -7.52
CA THR A 69 -6.54 18.30 -8.95
C THR A 69 -5.87 19.65 -9.12
N ALA A 70 -4.86 19.71 -9.96
CA ALA A 70 -4.10 20.90 -10.32
C ALA A 70 -3.94 20.98 -11.85
N TYR A 71 -3.37 22.10 -12.34
CA TYR A 71 -3.13 22.31 -13.77
C TYR A 71 -1.73 22.87 -14.00
N TRP A 72 -1.04 22.32 -15.00
CA TRP A 72 0.29 22.79 -15.40
C TRP A 72 0.47 22.63 -16.91
N LYS A 73 0.88 23.70 -17.60
CA LYS A 73 1.07 23.71 -19.08
C LYS A 73 -0.13 23.07 -19.81
N GLU A 74 -1.34 23.49 -19.49
CA GLU A 74 -2.60 23.01 -20.09
C GLU A 74 -2.90 21.51 -19.84
N LYS A 75 -2.10 20.83 -19.00
CA LYS A 75 -2.36 19.45 -18.58
C LYS A 75 -3.08 19.44 -17.22
N ARG A 76 -3.98 18.49 -17.08
CA ARG A 76 -4.67 18.23 -15.81
C ARG A 76 -3.88 17.22 -15.00
N LEU A 77 -3.49 17.63 -13.81
CA LEU A 77 -2.71 16.85 -12.86
C LEU A 77 -3.63 16.38 -11.73
N ASN A 78 -3.83 15.08 -11.58
CA ASN A 78 -4.46 14.51 -10.40
C ASN A 78 -3.35 13.92 -9.53
N ILE A 79 -3.15 14.53 -8.38
CA ILE A 79 -2.04 14.22 -7.47
C ILE A 79 -2.61 13.43 -6.30
N ILE A 80 -2.02 12.29 -6.00
CA ILE A 80 -2.32 11.50 -4.81
C ILE A 80 -1.10 11.51 -3.92
N ASP A 81 -1.22 12.12 -2.74
CA ASP A 81 -0.19 12.07 -1.73
C ASP A 81 -0.28 10.74 -0.98
N THR A 82 0.80 9.94 -1.00
CA THR A 82 0.83 8.61 -0.40
C THR A 82 1.54 8.63 0.94
N PRO A 83 1.07 7.89 1.97
CA PRO A 83 1.83 7.75 3.21
C PRO A 83 3.23 7.19 2.98
N GLY A 84 4.18 7.59 3.82
CA GLY A 84 5.55 7.07 3.78
C GLY A 84 5.83 6.02 4.85
N HIS A 85 4.94 5.80 5.82
CA HIS A 85 5.18 4.91 6.94
C HIS A 85 4.72 3.48 6.67
N VAL A 86 5.51 2.50 7.08
CA VAL A 86 5.23 1.05 6.84
C VAL A 86 3.93 0.56 7.48
N ASP A 87 3.49 1.14 8.59
CA ASP A 87 2.22 0.79 9.22
C ASP A 87 1.01 1.15 8.35
N PHE A 88 1.21 2.01 7.33
CA PHE A 88 0.19 2.42 6.36
C PHE A 88 0.43 1.84 4.97
N THR A 89 1.08 0.69 4.88
CA THR A 89 1.36 -0.03 3.61
C THR A 89 0.12 -0.16 2.73
N ILE A 90 -1.05 -0.34 3.34
CA ILE A 90 -2.31 -0.47 2.63
C ILE A 90 -2.74 0.82 1.92
N GLU A 91 -2.49 1.98 2.53
CA GLU A 91 -2.77 3.27 1.90
C GLU A 91 -1.85 3.50 0.68
N VAL A 92 -0.60 3.03 0.78
CA VAL A 92 0.34 3.04 -0.35
C VAL A 92 -0.16 2.13 -1.47
N GLU A 93 -0.54 0.89 -1.16
CA GLU A 93 -1.07 -0.07 -2.16
C GLU A 93 -2.33 0.43 -2.85
N ARG A 94 -3.27 1.01 -2.09
CA ARG A 94 -4.48 1.64 -2.65
C ARG A 94 -4.14 2.74 -3.63
N SER A 95 -3.20 3.60 -3.24
CA SER A 95 -2.78 4.72 -4.08
C SER A 95 -2.11 4.22 -5.35
N LEU A 96 -1.13 3.31 -5.24
CA LEU A 96 -0.41 2.75 -6.37
C LEU A 96 -1.32 2.03 -7.39
N ARG A 97 -2.41 1.41 -6.90
CA ARG A 97 -3.38 0.71 -7.76
C ARG A 97 -4.12 1.65 -8.71
N VAL A 98 -4.31 2.90 -8.33
CA VAL A 98 -5.10 3.89 -9.08
C VAL A 98 -4.25 4.93 -9.80
N LEU A 99 -2.94 4.92 -9.60
CA LEU A 99 -1.99 5.81 -10.27
C LEU A 99 -1.60 5.28 -11.64
N ASP A 100 -1.40 6.22 -12.57
CA ASP A 100 -0.82 5.92 -13.87
C ASP A 100 0.71 6.08 -13.84
N GLY A 101 1.23 6.95 -12.95
CA GLY A 101 2.65 7.17 -12.76
C GLY A 101 2.98 7.64 -11.35
N ALA A 102 4.27 7.78 -11.02
CA ALA A 102 4.71 8.22 -9.71
C ALA A 102 5.98 9.08 -9.77
N VAL A 103 6.13 9.93 -8.75
CA VAL A 103 7.36 10.65 -8.45
C VAL A 103 7.93 10.05 -7.16
N THR A 104 9.12 9.47 -7.24
CA THR A 104 9.86 8.98 -6.07
C THR A 104 10.76 10.09 -5.55
N VAL A 105 10.56 10.53 -4.32
CA VAL A 105 11.37 11.58 -3.69
C VAL A 105 12.40 10.94 -2.75
N LEU A 106 13.67 11.25 -2.95
CA LEU A 106 14.78 10.81 -2.11
C LEU A 106 15.36 11.98 -1.31
N ASP A 107 15.84 11.72 -0.10
CA ASP A 107 16.69 12.65 0.63
C ASP A 107 18.10 12.61 0.04
N GLY A 108 18.60 13.73 -0.47
CA GLY A 108 19.92 13.83 -1.11
C GLY A 108 21.09 13.46 -0.21
N ASN A 109 20.90 13.44 1.10
CA ASN A 109 21.90 13.00 2.07
C ASN A 109 21.85 11.49 2.37
N ALA A 110 20.66 10.88 2.30
CA ALA A 110 20.45 9.47 2.64
C ALA A 110 20.37 8.54 1.43
N GLY A 111 19.98 9.05 0.26
CA GLY A 111 19.73 8.24 -0.92
C GLY A 111 18.54 7.30 -0.76
N VAL A 112 18.67 6.07 -1.24
CA VAL A 112 17.64 5.04 -1.08
C VAL A 112 17.63 4.52 0.36
N GLU A 113 16.47 4.55 0.97
CA GLU A 113 16.20 4.09 2.34
C GLU A 113 15.20 2.92 2.32
N PRO A 114 15.02 2.14 3.42
CA PRO A 114 14.22 0.90 3.39
C PRO A 114 12.77 1.08 2.96
N GLN A 115 12.14 2.16 3.41
CA GLN A 115 10.77 2.44 2.99
C GLN A 115 10.71 2.77 1.49
N THR A 116 11.75 3.42 0.96
CA THR A 116 11.90 3.62 -0.49
C THR A 116 11.93 2.28 -1.22
N GLU A 117 12.70 1.31 -0.72
CA GLU A 117 12.76 -0.04 -1.31
C GLU A 117 11.40 -0.73 -1.28
N THR A 118 10.70 -0.64 -0.16
CA THR A 118 9.38 -1.24 0.01
C THR A 118 8.37 -0.64 -0.97
N VAL A 119 8.26 0.69 -1.02
CA VAL A 119 7.33 1.38 -1.92
C VAL A 119 7.73 1.17 -3.38
N TRP A 120 9.04 1.08 -3.65
CA TRP A 120 9.54 0.78 -4.99
C TRP A 120 9.12 -0.62 -5.47
N ARG A 121 9.28 -1.65 -4.63
CA ARG A 121 8.81 -3.01 -4.94
C ARG A 121 7.29 -3.08 -5.12
N GLN A 122 6.53 -2.34 -4.33
CA GLN A 122 5.08 -2.23 -4.53
C GLN A 122 4.74 -1.57 -5.87
N ALA A 123 5.45 -0.51 -6.25
CA ALA A 123 5.28 0.12 -7.54
C ALA A 123 5.67 -0.81 -8.71
N ASP A 124 6.67 -1.68 -8.54
CA ASP A 124 7.02 -2.72 -9.51
C ASP A 124 5.91 -3.77 -9.65
N LYS A 125 5.31 -4.21 -8.54
CA LYS A 125 4.16 -5.13 -8.53
C LYS A 125 3.02 -4.60 -9.40
N TYR A 126 2.73 -3.32 -9.33
CA TYR A 126 1.68 -2.66 -10.13
C TYR A 126 2.18 -2.08 -11.45
N LYS A 127 3.46 -2.28 -11.79
CA LYS A 127 4.10 -1.76 -13.02
C LYS A 127 3.90 -0.25 -13.21
N VAL A 128 3.97 0.51 -12.12
CA VAL A 128 3.78 1.97 -12.14
C VAL A 128 5.02 2.66 -12.71
N PRO A 129 4.93 3.35 -13.87
CA PRO A 129 6.00 4.19 -14.41
C PRO A 129 6.38 5.30 -13.44
N ARG A 130 7.68 5.63 -13.33
CA ARG A 130 8.12 6.63 -12.35
C ARG A 130 9.33 7.42 -12.79
N ILE A 131 9.43 8.61 -12.21
CA ILE A 131 10.59 9.49 -12.24
C ILE A 131 11.10 9.69 -10.82
N VAL A 132 12.36 10.06 -10.65
CA VAL A 132 12.97 10.23 -9.33
C VAL A 132 13.39 11.68 -9.13
N PHE A 133 13.09 12.22 -7.95
CA PHE A 133 13.49 13.57 -7.54
C PHE A 133 14.38 13.49 -6.29
N VAL A 134 15.66 13.79 -6.46
CA VAL A 134 16.61 13.89 -5.34
C VAL A 134 16.43 15.26 -4.71
N ASN A 135 15.77 15.27 -3.57
CA ASN A 135 15.37 16.45 -2.80
C ASN A 135 16.42 16.81 -1.74
N LYS A 136 16.27 17.94 -1.11
CA LYS A 136 17.14 18.44 -0.04
C LYS A 136 18.61 18.60 -0.42
N MET A 137 18.89 18.97 -1.64
CA MET A 137 20.25 19.23 -2.12
C MET A 137 20.91 20.42 -1.41
N ASP A 138 20.15 21.20 -0.62
CA ASP A 138 20.62 22.28 0.26
C ASP A 138 21.08 21.79 1.64
N LYS A 139 20.84 20.52 2.00
CA LYS A 139 21.20 19.95 3.29
C LYS A 139 22.67 19.59 3.36
N ILE A 140 23.28 19.76 4.54
CA ILE A 140 24.68 19.38 4.78
C ILE A 140 24.85 17.87 4.54
N GLY A 141 25.84 17.49 3.75
CA GLY A 141 26.11 16.10 3.35
C GLY A 141 25.28 15.59 2.18
N ALA A 142 24.52 16.47 1.51
CA ALA A 142 23.79 16.07 0.30
C ALA A 142 24.75 15.76 -0.86
N ASP A 143 24.59 14.59 -1.45
CA ASP A 143 25.36 14.10 -2.58
C ASP A 143 24.46 13.50 -3.65
N PHE A 144 24.38 14.18 -4.79
CA PHE A 144 23.54 13.75 -5.90
C PHE A 144 24.04 12.46 -6.54
N ASP A 145 25.34 12.36 -6.78
CA ASP A 145 25.94 11.21 -7.48
C ASP A 145 25.86 9.95 -6.60
N ALA A 146 26.08 10.08 -5.29
CA ALA A 146 25.86 9.00 -4.32
C ALA A 146 24.39 8.57 -4.25
N SER A 147 23.44 9.51 -4.30
CA SER A 147 22.01 9.21 -4.35
C SER A 147 21.64 8.44 -5.63
N VAL A 148 22.15 8.83 -6.78
CA VAL A 148 21.96 8.11 -8.06
C VAL A 148 22.56 6.71 -7.98
N GLN A 149 23.75 6.55 -7.41
CA GLN A 149 24.39 5.26 -7.27
C GLN A 149 23.59 4.33 -6.32
N SER A 150 23.02 4.85 -5.23
CA SER A 150 22.18 4.09 -4.30
C SER A 150 20.94 3.47 -4.98
N ILE A 151 20.39 4.13 -6.01
CA ILE A 151 19.28 3.56 -6.80
C ILE A 151 19.76 2.34 -7.58
N ARG A 152 20.93 2.41 -8.19
CA ARG A 152 21.52 1.31 -8.95
C ARG A 152 21.85 0.12 -8.05
N ASP A 153 22.48 0.37 -6.92
CA ASP A 153 23.00 -0.66 -6.02
C ASP A 153 21.89 -1.34 -5.21
N ARG A 154 20.92 -0.57 -4.68
CA ARG A 154 19.90 -1.08 -3.78
C ARG A 154 18.60 -1.49 -4.46
N LEU A 155 18.21 -0.79 -5.54
CA LEU A 155 16.99 -1.10 -6.26
C LEU A 155 17.23 -1.92 -7.53
N GLY A 156 18.50 -2.09 -7.94
CA GLY A 156 18.85 -2.73 -9.21
C GLY A 156 18.27 -1.99 -10.43
N ALA A 157 17.93 -0.71 -10.27
CA ALA A 157 17.23 0.07 -11.26
C ALA A 157 18.22 0.92 -12.11
N LYS A 158 17.97 1.00 -13.42
CA LYS A 158 18.79 1.81 -14.34
C LYS A 158 18.45 3.29 -14.13
N ALA A 159 19.21 3.96 -13.27
CA ALA A 159 19.06 5.38 -12.97
C ALA A 159 19.83 6.21 -13.97
N VAL A 160 19.14 7.12 -14.68
CA VAL A 160 19.74 8.00 -15.69
C VAL A 160 19.48 9.46 -15.30
N PRO A 161 20.49 10.22 -14.86
CA PRO A 161 20.34 11.63 -14.59
C PRO A 161 19.91 12.41 -15.83
N ILE A 162 18.88 13.24 -15.69
CA ILE A 162 18.46 14.23 -16.69
C ILE A 162 18.71 15.67 -16.20
N GLN A 163 19.11 15.80 -14.94
CA GLN A 163 19.54 17.03 -14.30
C GLN A 163 20.64 16.72 -13.30
N PHE A 164 21.45 17.74 -12.95
CA PHE A 164 22.30 17.70 -11.78
C PHE A 164 22.42 19.09 -11.15
N PRO A 165 22.71 19.22 -9.83
CA PRO A 165 22.68 20.50 -9.14
C PRO A 165 23.86 21.41 -9.49
N ILE A 166 23.63 22.72 -9.48
CA ILE A 166 24.67 23.76 -9.52
C ILE A 166 24.93 24.20 -8.07
N GLY A 167 26.11 23.82 -7.56
CA GLY A 167 26.42 23.96 -6.15
C GLY A 167 25.74 22.89 -5.29
N VAL A 168 26.14 22.82 -4.04
CA VAL A 168 25.63 21.88 -3.03
C VAL A 168 25.44 22.60 -1.71
N GLU A 169 24.61 22.06 -0.83
CA GLU A 169 24.33 22.60 0.50
C GLU A 169 23.92 24.09 0.43
N SER A 170 24.62 24.94 1.18
CA SER A 170 24.35 26.38 1.20
C SER A 170 24.66 27.11 -0.12
N SER A 171 25.47 26.51 -0.98
CA SER A 171 25.83 27.06 -2.30
C SER A 171 24.89 26.64 -3.43
N LEU A 172 23.85 25.83 -3.14
CA LEU A 172 22.87 25.42 -4.14
C LEU A 172 22.18 26.63 -4.78
N SER A 173 22.48 26.91 -6.03
CA SER A 173 21.93 28.05 -6.77
C SER A 173 20.92 27.64 -7.84
N GLY A 174 21.09 26.46 -8.42
CA GLY A 174 20.26 26.01 -9.52
C GLY A 174 20.56 24.57 -9.91
N LEU A 175 20.26 24.25 -11.16
CA LEU A 175 20.54 22.95 -11.76
C LEU A 175 20.96 23.09 -13.23
N VAL A 176 21.64 22.09 -13.75
CA VAL A 176 21.87 21.89 -15.17
C VAL A 176 20.82 20.93 -15.70
N ASP A 177 20.11 21.34 -16.73
CA ASP A 177 19.20 20.47 -17.48
C ASP A 177 19.97 19.82 -18.64
N ILE A 178 20.21 18.53 -18.56
CA ILE A 178 20.95 17.73 -19.52
C ILE A 178 20.17 17.53 -20.82
N VAL A 179 18.83 17.56 -20.73
CA VAL A 179 17.94 17.35 -21.88
C VAL A 179 17.98 18.54 -22.82
N SER A 180 18.00 19.77 -22.31
CA SER A 180 18.09 21.00 -23.10
C SER A 180 19.49 21.59 -23.18
N MET A 181 20.45 21.08 -22.43
CA MET A 181 21.81 21.60 -22.28
C MET A 181 21.84 23.06 -21.85
N THR A 182 21.06 23.39 -20.83
CA THR A 182 20.96 24.73 -20.24
C THR A 182 21.09 24.69 -18.71
N SER A 183 21.43 25.84 -18.12
CA SER A 183 21.35 26.03 -16.70
C SER A 183 20.00 26.67 -16.31
N VAL A 184 19.48 26.29 -15.15
CA VAL A 184 18.30 26.90 -14.53
C VAL A 184 18.68 27.38 -13.14
N VAL A 185 18.65 28.70 -12.93
CA VAL A 185 19.09 29.34 -11.69
C VAL A 185 17.95 30.13 -11.10
N TRP A 186 17.66 29.93 -9.81
CA TRP A 186 16.58 30.60 -9.09
C TRP A 186 17.06 31.84 -8.35
N ASP A 187 16.24 32.90 -8.42
CA ASP A 187 16.43 34.10 -7.61
C ASP A 187 16.06 33.82 -6.14
N ASN A 188 16.90 34.28 -5.20
CA ASN A 188 16.68 33.97 -3.78
C ASN A 188 15.49 34.74 -3.14
N ASP A 189 14.99 35.80 -3.79
CA ASP A 189 14.05 36.76 -3.17
C ASP A 189 12.57 36.55 -3.51
N ALA A 190 12.21 35.64 -4.41
CA ALA A 190 10.84 35.53 -4.97
C ALA A 190 10.12 34.22 -4.65
N LEU A 191 10.39 33.60 -3.50
CA LEU A 191 9.82 32.29 -3.13
C LEU A 191 9.93 31.25 -4.25
N GLY A 192 11.01 31.33 -5.06
CA GLY A 192 11.28 30.45 -6.19
C GLY A 192 10.36 30.64 -7.41
N ALA A 193 9.55 31.71 -7.44
CA ALA A 193 8.67 31.98 -8.58
C ALA A 193 9.44 32.35 -9.86
N ASN A 194 10.60 33.02 -9.70
CA ASN A 194 11.43 33.49 -10.79
C ASN A 194 12.70 32.63 -10.89
N TYR A 195 12.99 32.21 -12.12
CA TYR A 195 14.24 31.56 -12.46
C TYR A 195 14.71 32.00 -13.84
N THR A 196 16.01 31.94 -14.05
CA THR A 196 16.65 32.30 -15.32
C THR A 196 17.19 31.05 -15.98
N VAL A 197 16.89 30.89 -17.26
CA VAL A 197 17.47 29.86 -18.10
C VAL A 197 18.65 30.48 -18.87
N GLY A 198 19.82 29.86 -18.78
CA GLY A 198 21.05 30.41 -19.37
C GLY A 198 22.02 29.32 -19.81
N PRO A 199 23.22 29.74 -20.24
CA PRO A 199 24.27 28.79 -20.60
C PRO A 199 24.78 28.04 -19.34
N ILE A 200 25.28 26.83 -19.56
CA ILE A 200 25.89 26.03 -18.49
C ILE A 200 27.17 26.73 -18.00
N PRO A 201 27.41 26.83 -16.68
CA PRO A 201 28.68 27.34 -16.15
C PRO A 201 29.88 26.61 -16.72
N ALA A 202 30.94 27.35 -17.04
CA ALA A 202 32.09 26.82 -17.80
C ALA A 202 32.78 25.63 -17.10
N ASP A 203 32.79 25.60 -15.79
CA ASP A 203 33.33 24.52 -14.95
C ASP A 203 32.48 23.26 -14.93
N LEU A 204 31.23 23.33 -15.38
CA LEU A 204 30.28 22.21 -15.42
C LEU A 204 30.01 21.66 -16.83
N VAL A 205 30.57 22.29 -17.87
CA VAL A 205 30.33 21.91 -19.28
C VAL A 205 30.78 20.47 -19.56
N ASP A 206 31.96 20.08 -19.09
CA ASP A 206 32.48 18.72 -19.31
C ASP A 206 31.59 17.66 -18.64
N LYS A 207 31.22 17.88 -17.39
CA LYS A 207 30.26 17.00 -16.66
C LYS A 207 28.91 16.93 -17.40
N ALA A 208 28.42 18.05 -17.90
CA ALA A 208 27.19 18.09 -18.66
C ALA A 208 27.24 17.29 -19.96
N ASN A 209 28.36 17.40 -20.68
CA ASN A 209 28.56 16.64 -21.92
C ASN A 209 28.66 15.13 -21.67
N GLU A 210 29.38 14.70 -20.62
CA GLU A 210 29.43 13.29 -20.21
C GLU A 210 28.05 12.76 -19.83
N ALA A 211 27.30 13.51 -19.03
CA ALA A 211 25.95 13.13 -18.64
C ALA A 211 24.98 13.12 -19.82
N ARG A 212 25.13 14.05 -20.77
CA ARG A 212 24.37 14.11 -22.02
C ARG A 212 24.64 12.88 -22.89
N GLN A 213 25.91 12.51 -23.06
CA GLN A 213 26.29 11.33 -23.80
C GLN A 213 25.68 10.07 -23.20
N TYR A 214 25.81 9.92 -21.87
CA TYR A 214 25.19 8.80 -21.14
C TYR A 214 23.67 8.74 -21.31
N LEU A 215 22.98 9.89 -21.25
CA LEU A 215 21.55 9.98 -21.50
C LEU A 215 21.18 9.55 -22.91
N ILE A 216 21.87 10.06 -23.93
CA ILE A 216 21.60 9.75 -25.34
C ILE A 216 21.81 8.25 -25.59
N ASP A 217 22.94 7.69 -25.18
CA ASP A 217 23.25 6.26 -25.34
C ASP A 217 22.14 5.35 -24.82
N ASN A 218 21.58 5.70 -23.66
CA ASN A 218 20.49 4.91 -23.05
C ASN A 218 19.11 5.19 -23.66
N ALA A 219 18.89 6.38 -24.19
CA ALA A 219 17.57 6.79 -24.70
C ALA A 219 17.33 6.31 -26.14
N VAL A 220 18.34 6.42 -27.03
CA VAL A 220 18.19 6.06 -28.43
C VAL A 220 18.02 4.55 -28.65
N GLU A 221 18.50 3.70 -27.73
CA GLU A 221 18.29 2.26 -27.76
C GLU A 221 16.80 1.85 -27.83
N LEU A 222 15.90 2.77 -27.47
CA LEU A 222 14.46 2.51 -27.38
C LEU A 222 13.68 2.91 -28.65
N ASP A 223 14.33 3.57 -29.61
CA ASP A 223 13.69 4.03 -30.84
C ASP A 223 14.62 3.75 -32.03
N ASP A 224 14.22 2.84 -32.90
CA ASP A 224 15.04 2.33 -34.01
C ASP A 224 15.50 3.44 -34.96
N GLU A 225 14.63 4.42 -35.28
CA GLU A 225 14.94 5.54 -36.14
C GLU A 225 15.95 6.48 -35.47
N ALA A 226 15.79 6.75 -34.18
CA ALA A 226 16.71 7.56 -33.40
C ALA A 226 18.09 6.89 -33.27
N MET A 227 18.09 5.57 -33.07
CA MET A 227 19.32 4.76 -33.00
C MET A 227 20.09 4.75 -34.32
N GLU A 228 19.40 4.54 -35.44
CA GLU A 228 19.99 4.56 -36.78
C GLU A 228 20.64 5.93 -37.09
N ALA A 229 19.88 7.02 -36.86
CA ALA A 229 20.39 8.38 -37.04
C ALA A 229 21.60 8.68 -36.15
N TYR A 230 21.59 8.19 -34.91
CA TYR A 230 22.71 8.39 -33.98
C TYR A 230 23.96 7.61 -34.39
N LEU A 231 23.82 6.39 -34.87
CA LEU A 231 24.94 5.61 -35.44
C LEU A 231 25.54 6.25 -36.67
N ASP A 232 24.74 7.00 -37.44
CA ASP A 232 25.19 7.81 -38.57
C ASP A 232 25.82 9.17 -38.15
N GLY A 233 25.98 9.41 -36.84
CA GLY A 233 26.62 10.60 -36.28
C GLY A 233 25.69 11.80 -36.12
N GLN A 234 24.38 11.61 -36.15
CA GLN A 234 23.39 12.68 -35.91
C GLN A 234 22.89 12.61 -34.47
N GLU A 235 23.11 13.68 -33.70
CA GLU A 235 22.48 13.76 -32.35
C GLU A 235 20.95 13.86 -32.47
N PRO A 236 20.19 13.19 -31.53
CA PRO A 236 18.75 13.30 -31.53
C PRO A 236 18.31 14.74 -31.22
N SER A 237 17.26 15.19 -31.91
CA SER A 237 16.62 16.47 -31.61
C SER A 237 16.07 16.46 -30.18
N LEU A 238 15.82 17.65 -29.59
CA LEU A 238 15.21 17.77 -28.26
C LEU A 238 13.88 17.02 -28.18
N GLU A 239 13.07 17.08 -29.22
CA GLU A 239 11.77 16.40 -29.28
C GLU A 239 11.92 14.87 -29.33
N THR A 240 12.83 14.38 -30.17
CA THR A 240 13.18 12.95 -30.28
C THR A 240 13.70 12.42 -28.95
N LEU A 241 14.60 13.16 -28.31
CA LEU A 241 15.17 12.77 -27.01
C LEU A 241 14.07 12.68 -25.92
N LYS A 242 13.20 13.69 -25.85
CA LYS A 242 12.05 13.68 -24.92
C LYS A 242 11.12 12.49 -25.18
N LYS A 243 10.85 12.16 -26.44
CA LYS A 243 10.06 10.98 -26.83
C LYS A 243 10.71 9.68 -26.36
N CYS A 244 12.03 9.55 -26.53
CA CYS A 244 12.78 8.37 -26.07
C CYS A 244 12.79 8.27 -24.54
N ILE A 245 13.00 9.36 -23.81
CA ILE A 245 12.93 9.39 -22.34
C ILE A 245 11.52 8.97 -21.87
N ARG A 246 10.47 9.52 -22.48
CA ARG A 246 9.10 9.13 -22.15
C ARG A 246 8.87 7.63 -22.38
N LYS A 247 9.34 7.09 -23.49
CA LYS A 247 9.25 5.65 -23.79
C LYS A 247 9.98 4.82 -22.74
N ALA A 248 11.16 5.27 -22.28
CA ALA A 248 11.88 4.63 -21.19
C ALA A 248 11.08 4.57 -19.89
N VAL A 249 10.46 5.68 -19.51
CA VAL A 249 9.60 5.74 -18.31
C VAL A 249 8.41 4.79 -18.44
N LEU A 250 7.72 4.80 -19.58
CA LEU A 250 6.54 3.95 -19.82
C LEU A 250 6.87 2.46 -19.81
N THR A 251 8.04 2.08 -20.27
CA THR A 251 8.49 0.68 -20.34
C THR A 251 9.29 0.24 -19.11
N GLY A 252 9.70 1.18 -18.26
CA GLY A 252 10.61 0.91 -17.14
C GLY A 252 12.04 0.58 -17.57
N ALA A 253 12.44 0.94 -18.80
CA ALA A 253 13.77 0.68 -19.32
C ALA A 253 14.87 1.44 -18.57
N PHE A 254 14.58 2.67 -18.17
CA PHE A 254 15.35 3.41 -17.18
C PHE A 254 14.48 4.46 -16.46
N TYR A 255 14.99 5.01 -15.38
CA TYR A 255 14.32 6.00 -14.56
C TYR A 255 15.05 7.33 -14.63
N PRO A 256 14.41 8.41 -15.13
CA PRO A 256 14.99 9.75 -15.15
C PRO A 256 15.17 10.29 -13.73
N ILE A 257 16.36 10.84 -13.44
CA ILE A 257 16.69 11.41 -12.14
C ILE A 257 16.77 12.92 -12.26
N LEU A 258 15.98 13.60 -11.43
CA LEU A 258 15.96 15.05 -11.26
C LEU A 258 16.52 15.43 -9.88
N CYS A 259 16.80 16.70 -9.68
CA CYS A 259 17.31 17.19 -8.40
C CYS A 259 16.73 18.56 -8.02
N GLY A 260 16.80 18.87 -6.72
CA GLY A 260 16.40 20.17 -6.22
C GLY A 260 16.34 20.25 -4.70
N SER A 261 15.70 21.31 -4.21
CA SER A 261 15.31 21.48 -2.84
C SER A 261 13.92 22.09 -2.78
N ALA A 262 12.93 21.28 -2.41
CA ALA A 262 11.57 21.76 -2.22
C ALA A 262 11.50 22.83 -1.15
N PHE A 263 12.24 22.67 -0.04
CA PHE A 263 12.31 23.65 1.04
C PHE A 263 12.88 25.02 0.57
N LYS A 264 13.89 25.01 -0.28
CA LYS A 264 14.46 26.22 -0.87
C LYS A 264 13.76 26.68 -2.15
N ASN A 265 12.66 26.06 -2.52
CA ASN A 265 11.85 26.39 -3.69
C ASN A 265 12.64 26.28 -5.03
N LYS A 266 13.56 25.33 -5.14
CA LYS A 266 14.42 25.13 -6.32
C LYS A 266 14.16 23.74 -6.94
N GLY A 267 13.94 23.67 -8.24
CA GLY A 267 13.77 22.42 -8.99
C GLY A 267 12.34 21.88 -9.07
N VAL A 268 11.36 22.47 -8.39
CA VAL A 268 9.98 21.95 -8.38
C VAL A 268 9.24 22.23 -9.70
N GLN A 269 9.47 23.41 -10.34
CA GLN A 269 8.87 23.69 -11.64
C GLN A 269 9.43 22.77 -12.72
N THR A 270 10.72 22.47 -12.70
CA THR A 270 11.34 21.52 -13.64
C THR A 270 10.87 20.08 -13.38
N LEU A 271 10.55 19.72 -12.12
CA LEU A 271 9.89 18.47 -11.79
C LEU A 271 8.49 18.41 -12.40
N LEU A 272 7.68 19.47 -12.28
CA LEU A 272 6.36 19.57 -12.91
C LEU A 272 6.44 19.44 -14.44
N ASP A 273 7.44 20.04 -15.06
CA ASP A 273 7.69 19.88 -16.49
C ASP A 273 7.99 18.41 -16.84
N ALA A 274 8.83 17.73 -16.06
CA ALA A 274 9.13 16.32 -16.24
C ALA A 274 7.89 15.42 -16.04
N VAL A 275 7.03 15.73 -15.08
CA VAL A 275 5.74 15.03 -14.89
C VAL A 275 4.89 15.12 -16.16
N VAL A 276 4.78 16.32 -16.75
CA VAL A 276 4.01 16.54 -17.97
C VAL A 276 4.65 15.83 -19.16
N ASP A 277 5.97 15.91 -19.31
CA ASP A 277 6.70 15.42 -20.48
C ASP A 277 6.84 13.88 -20.44
N TYR A 278 7.07 13.27 -19.28
CA TYR A 278 7.53 11.88 -19.19
C TYR A 278 6.56 10.91 -18.52
N LEU A 279 5.72 11.34 -17.57
CA LEU A 279 4.73 10.44 -16.97
C LEU A 279 3.57 10.11 -17.91
N PRO A 280 2.97 8.92 -17.77
CA PRO A 280 1.91 8.48 -18.66
C PRO A 280 0.61 9.28 -18.48
N SER A 281 -0.15 9.32 -19.56
CA SER A 281 -1.60 9.57 -19.54
C SER A 281 -2.37 8.27 -19.35
N PRO A 282 -3.67 8.30 -19.05
CA PRO A 282 -4.47 7.08 -19.01
C PRO A 282 -4.49 6.26 -20.30
N LEU A 283 -4.16 6.87 -21.45
CA LEU A 283 -4.07 6.18 -22.74
C LEU A 283 -2.78 5.38 -22.91
N ASP A 284 -1.72 5.74 -22.21
CA ASP A 284 -0.41 5.07 -22.28
C ASP A 284 -0.37 3.80 -21.41
N ILE A 285 -1.34 3.64 -20.51
CA ILE A 285 -1.43 2.49 -19.60
C ILE A 285 -2.15 1.33 -20.30
N PRO A 286 -1.70 0.08 -20.10
CA PRO A 286 -2.40 -1.08 -20.62
C PRO A 286 -3.87 -1.12 -20.22
N PRO A 287 -4.76 -1.67 -21.06
CA PRO A 287 -6.16 -1.84 -20.68
C PRO A 287 -6.31 -2.54 -19.34
N THR A 288 -7.21 -2.03 -18.50
CA THR A 288 -7.40 -2.55 -17.14
C THR A 288 -8.05 -3.94 -17.18
N PRO A 289 -7.43 -4.98 -16.60
CA PRO A 289 -8.01 -6.31 -16.56
C PRO A 289 -9.17 -6.37 -15.54
N GLY A 290 -10.09 -7.27 -15.82
CA GLY A 290 -11.22 -7.59 -14.95
C GLY A 290 -11.86 -8.89 -15.35
N ILE A 291 -12.95 -9.23 -14.66
CA ILE A 291 -13.75 -10.44 -14.92
C ILE A 291 -15.17 -9.99 -15.19
N ASP A 292 -15.77 -10.50 -16.26
CA ASP A 292 -17.19 -10.23 -16.55
C ASP A 292 -18.07 -10.73 -15.41
N PHE A 293 -18.96 -9.87 -14.93
CA PHE A 293 -19.79 -10.16 -13.76
C PHE A 293 -20.73 -11.37 -13.94
N LYS A 294 -21.14 -11.67 -15.17
CA LYS A 294 -22.11 -12.73 -15.47
C LYS A 294 -21.47 -14.02 -15.94
N THR A 295 -20.44 -13.91 -16.80
CA THR A 295 -19.80 -15.08 -17.45
C THR A 295 -18.57 -15.55 -16.71
N GLU A 296 -18.03 -14.73 -15.79
CA GLU A 296 -16.77 -14.95 -15.06
C GLU A 296 -15.54 -15.08 -16.01
N GLU A 297 -15.67 -14.66 -17.26
CA GLU A 297 -14.59 -14.68 -18.23
C GLU A 297 -13.69 -13.43 -18.08
N PRO A 298 -12.38 -13.55 -18.34
CA PRO A 298 -11.48 -12.42 -18.36
C PRO A 298 -11.88 -11.38 -19.41
N VAL A 299 -11.94 -10.13 -19.01
CA VAL A 299 -12.22 -8.99 -19.90
C VAL A 299 -11.25 -7.85 -19.58
N VAL A 300 -11.12 -6.92 -20.53
CA VAL A 300 -10.31 -5.70 -20.35
C VAL A 300 -11.17 -4.46 -20.59
N ARG A 301 -10.80 -3.36 -19.92
CA ARG A 301 -11.39 -2.04 -20.13
C ARG A 301 -10.32 -1.05 -20.60
N ARG A 302 -10.58 -0.41 -21.74
CA ARG A 302 -9.72 0.64 -22.28
C ARG A 302 -10.13 1.99 -21.69
N ALA A 303 -9.19 2.88 -21.55
CA ALA A 303 -9.43 4.23 -21.09
C ALA A 303 -10.14 5.04 -22.21
N SER A 304 -11.46 4.91 -22.30
CA SER A 304 -12.31 5.60 -23.26
C SER A 304 -13.67 5.92 -22.66
N ASP A 305 -14.23 7.08 -23.03
CA ASP A 305 -15.57 7.51 -22.60
C ASP A 305 -16.69 6.67 -23.26
N ASP A 306 -16.41 6.04 -24.40
CA ASP A 306 -17.36 5.22 -25.16
C ASP A 306 -17.42 3.76 -24.67
N GLU A 307 -16.48 3.33 -23.85
CA GLU A 307 -16.46 2.00 -23.22
C GLU A 307 -17.54 1.89 -22.12
N PRO A 308 -17.97 0.68 -21.77
CA PRO A 308 -18.84 0.48 -20.61
C PRO A 308 -18.20 1.03 -19.34
N LEU A 309 -19.01 1.67 -18.49
CA LEU A 309 -18.53 2.27 -17.25
C LEU A 309 -17.90 1.22 -16.33
N SER A 310 -16.67 1.47 -15.89
CA SER A 310 -16.01 0.73 -14.83
C SER A 310 -15.27 1.69 -13.90
N VAL A 311 -15.59 1.59 -12.62
CA VAL A 311 -15.11 2.49 -11.56
C VAL A 311 -14.60 1.65 -10.40
N LEU A 312 -13.43 1.98 -9.88
CA LEU A 312 -12.86 1.37 -8.69
C LEU A 312 -13.00 2.32 -7.50
N ALA A 313 -13.67 1.87 -6.45
CA ALA A 313 -13.69 2.54 -5.16
C ALA A 313 -12.41 2.20 -4.41
N PHE A 314 -11.47 3.14 -4.30
CA PHE A 314 -10.15 2.83 -3.73
C PHE A 314 -9.94 3.35 -2.31
N LYS A 315 -10.79 4.30 -1.85
CA LYS A 315 -10.72 4.87 -0.51
C LYS A 315 -12.09 5.31 -0.03
N ILE A 316 -12.37 5.08 1.24
CA ILE A 316 -13.56 5.63 1.93
C ILE A 316 -13.07 6.52 3.06
N MET A 317 -13.74 7.64 3.27
CA MET A 317 -13.45 8.60 4.33
C MET A 317 -14.75 9.12 4.92
N ASP A 318 -14.84 9.22 6.24
CA ASP A 318 -15.97 9.88 6.91
C ASP A 318 -15.69 11.37 7.05
N ASP A 319 -16.52 12.17 6.40
CA ASP A 319 -16.41 13.63 6.42
C ASP A 319 -17.45 14.24 7.34
N PRO A 320 -17.08 15.15 8.26
CA PRO A 320 -17.98 15.72 9.25
C PRO A 320 -19.19 16.47 8.65
N PHE A 321 -19.06 16.98 7.42
CA PHE A 321 -20.07 17.82 6.79
C PHE A 321 -20.89 17.10 5.72
N VAL A 322 -20.29 16.16 5.01
CA VAL A 322 -20.90 15.46 3.86
C VAL A 322 -21.27 14.02 4.22
N GLY A 323 -20.70 13.48 5.27
CA GLY A 323 -20.80 12.07 5.65
C GLY A 323 -19.80 11.22 4.87
N SER A 324 -20.13 9.96 4.59
CA SER A 324 -19.20 9.05 3.90
C SER A 324 -18.92 9.51 2.47
N LEU A 325 -17.63 9.71 2.18
CA LEU A 325 -17.08 10.01 0.86
C LEU A 325 -16.34 8.78 0.34
N THR A 326 -16.69 8.32 -0.84
CA THR A 326 -16.02 7.22 -1.54
C THR A 326 -15.19 7.78 -2.68
N PHE A 327 -13.87 7.70 -2.60
CA PHE A 327 -12.95 8.10 -3.66
C PHE A 327 -12.91 7.01 -4.72
N CYS A 328 -13.11 7.42 -5.95
CA CYS A 328 -13.28 6.54 -7.10
C CYS A 328 -12.37 6.93 -8.25
N ARG A 329 -11.78 5.93 -8.91
CA ARG A 329 -11.09 6.06 -10.20
C ARG A 329 -11.99 5.52 -11.31
N LEU A 330 -12.29 6.34 -12.32
CA LEU A 330 -12.95 5.89 -13.52
C LEU A 330 -11.90 5.33 -14.51
N TYR A 331 -11.99 4.05 -14.81
CA TYR A 331 -11.11 3.40 -15.79
C TYR A 331 -11.68 3.47 -17.20
N SER A 332 -13.00 3.40 -17.33
CA SER A 332 -13.70 3.49 -18.61
C SER A 332 -15.08 4.08 -18.45
N GLY A 333 -15.63 4.60 -19.54
CA GLY A 333 -16.98 5.10 -19.62
C GLY A 333 -17.17 6.48 -18.99
N LYS A 334 -18.44 6.84 -18.84
CA LYS A 334 -18.91 8.11 -18.31
C LYS A 334 -19.89 7.86 -17.17
N MET A 335 -19.80 8.66 -16.12
CA MET A 335 -20.69 8.63 -14.96
C MET A 335 -21.38 9.98 -14.77
N GLU A 336 -22.66 9.96 -14.40
CA GLU A 336 -23.47 11.16 -14.17
C GLU A 336 -24.08 11.17 -12.77
N THR A 337 -24.26 12.36 -12.20
CA THR A 337 -24.97 12.54 -10.93
C THR A 337 -26.40 12.02 -11.06
N GLY A 338 -26.85 11.22 -10.09
CA GLY A 338 -28.18 10.60 -10.07
C GLY A 338 -28.26 9.25 -10.79
N GLN A 339 -27.20 8.81 -11.47
CA GLN A 339 -27.14 7.52 -12.15
C GLN A 339 -27.24 6.36 -11.15
N ASN A 340 -27.94 5.29 -11.54
CA ASN A 340 -27.94 4.04 -10.81
C ASN A 340 -26.76 3.20 -11.24
N LEU A 341 -26.00 2.70 -10.27
CA LEU A 341 -24.83 1.85 -10.45
C LEU A 341 -25.09 0.46 -9.88
N LEU A 342 -24.35 -0.51 -10.39
CA LEU A 342 -24.20 -1.83 -9.80
C LEU A 342 -22.83 -1.92 -9.14
N ASN A 343 -22.78 -2.16 -7.83
CA ASN A 343 -21.60 -2.65 -7.16
C ASN A 343 -21.46 -4.14 -7.51
N SER A 344 -20.66 -4.43 -8.53
CA SER A 344 -20.47 -5.79 -9.05
C SER A 344 -19.71 -6.71 -8.11
N SER A 345 -18.89 -6.14 -7.21
CA SER A 345 -18.17 -6.94 -6.19
C SER A 345 -19.10 -7.50 -5.11
N ARG A 346 -20.28 -6.89 -4.89
CA ARG A 346 -21.22 -7.24 -3.83
C ARG A 346 -22.62 -7.58 -4.31
N ASP A 347 -22.87 -7.45 -5.60
CA ASP A 347 -24.20 -7.56 -6.22
C ASP A 347 -25.25 -6.65 -5.55
N LYS A 348 -24.87 -5.37 -5.36
CA LYS A 348 -25.71 -4.35 -4.73
C LYS A 348 -25.93 -3.18 -5.67
N ARG A 349 -27.12 -2.62 -5.64
CA ARG A 349 -27.43 -1.39 -6.39
C ARG A 349 -27.13 -0.17 -5.53
N GLU A 350 -26.43 0.78 -6.14
CA GLU A 350 -26.07 2.07 -5.56
C GLU A 350 -26.57 3.20 -6.44
N ARG A 351 -26.71 4.37 -5.88
CA ARG A 351 -27.07 5.57 -6.64
C ARG A 351 -26.05 6.67 -6.39
N VAL A 352 -25.58 7.28 -7.44
CA VAL A 352 -24.69 8.45 -7.35
C VAL A 352 -25.49 9.64 -6.79
N GLY A 353 -25.24 9.98 -5.54
CA GLY A 353 -25.86 11.15 -4.90
C GLY A 353 -25.21 12.45 -5.38
N ARG A 354 -24.16 12.88 -4.68
CA ARG A 354 -23.29 14.00 -5.08
C ARG A 354 -21.96 13.45 -5.59
N MET A 355 -21.44 14.10 -6.61
CA MET A 355 -20.12 13.81 -7.15
C MET A 355 -19.25 15.06 -7.00
N LEU A 356 -18.08 14.87 -6.42
CA LEU A 356 -17.20 15.95 -6.00
C LEU A 356 -15.83 15.79 -6.65
N GLN A 357 -15.30 16.88 -7.17
CA GLN A 357 -13.90 17.03 -7.50
C GLN A 357 -13.18 17.62 -6.29
N MET A 358 -12.10 16.98 -5.90
CA MET A 358 -11.33 17.39 -4.73
C MET A 358 -10.21 18.36 -5.15
N HIS A 359 -10.07 19.44 -4.40
CA HIS A 359 -9.00 20.41 -4.50
C HIS A 359 -8.38 20.60 -3.12
N SER A 360 -7.64 19.61 -2.64
CA SER A 360 -7.20 19.55 -1.26
C SER A 360 -8.39 19.56 -0.29
N ASN A 361 -8.53 20.57 0.56
CA ASN A 361 -9.67 20.73 1.48
C ASN A 361 -10.93 21.34 0.85
N ASN A 362 -10.84 21.85 -0.39
CA ASN A 362 -11.98 22.43 -1.09
C ASN A 362 -12.65 21.37 -1.97
N ARG A 363 -13.96 21.46 -2.11
CA ARG A 363 -14.81 20.53 -2.85
C ARG A 363 -15.61 21.30 -3.88
N GLU A 364 -15.63 20.77 -5.09
CA GLU A 364 -16.44 21.30 -6.17
C GLU A 364 -17.44 20.24 -6.63
N ASP A 365 -18.72 20.58 -6.64
CA ASP A 365 -19.77 19.70 -7.17
C ASP A 365 -19.65 19.61 -8.69
N ILE A 366 -19.53 18.38 -9.19
CA ILE A 366 -19.49 18.09 -10.62
C ILE A 366 -20.68 17.22 -11.01
N LYS A 367 -21.17 17.38 -12.24
CA LYS A 367 -22.33 16.65 -12.74
C LYS A 367 -21.95 15.39 -13.50
N GLU A 368 -20.76 15.37 -14.07
CA GLU A 368 -20.27 14.33 -14.96
C GLU A 368 -18.80 14.03 -14.65
N ALA A 369 -18.43 12.76 -14.75
CA ALA A 369 -17.05 12.30 -14.68
C ALA A 369 -16.78 11.32 -15.83
N TYR A 370 -15.54 11.26 -16.27
CA TYR A 370 -15.11 10.57 -17.48
C TYR A 370 -13.95 9.60 -17.22
N ALA A 371 -13.69 8.72 -18.18
CA ALA A 371 -12.54 7.83 -18.12
C ALA A 371 -11.25 8.60 -17.78
N GLY A 372 -10.49 8.13 -16.82
CA GLY A 372 -9.28 8.79 -16.31
C GLY A 372 -9.49 9.72 -15.13
N ASP A 373 -10.74 10.09 -14.79
CA ASP A 373 -11.03 10.96 -13.64
C ASP A 373 -10.85 10.23 -12.29
N ILE A 374 -10.46 11.03 -11.30
CA ILE A 374 -10.50 10.66 -9.89
C ILE A 374 -11.50 11.61 -9.23
N VAL A 375 -12.55 11.06 -8.63
CA VAL A 375 -13.65 11.81 -8.03
C VAL A 375 -14.05 11.22 -6.68
N ALA A 376 -14.75 12.01 -5.86
CA ALA A 376 -15.35 11.52 -4.63
C ALA A 376 -16.88 11.44 -4.78
N LEU A 377 -17.46 10.31 -4.41
CA LEU A 377 -18.91 10.09 -4.41
C LEU A 377 -19.44 10.15 -2.98
N ALA A 378 -20.48 10.93 -2.76
CA ALA A 378 -21.15 11.00 -1.47
C ALA A 378 -22.44 10.18 -1.47
N GLY A 379 -22.69 9.51 -0.35
CA GLY A 379 -23.96 8.83 -0.09
C GLY A 379 -24.06 7.38 -0.57
N LEU A 380 -22.95 6.75 -0.97
CA LEU A 380 -22.92 5.30 -1.19
C LEU A 380 -23.03 4.57 0.15
N LYS A 381 -23.83 3.51 0.22
CA LYS A 381 -24.17 2.82 1.48
C LYS A 381 -23.48 1.49 1.67
N ASP A 382 -23.41 0.71 0.59
CA ASP A 382 -22.93 -0.67 0.62
C ASP A 382 -21.52 -0.84 0.00
N THR A 383 -20.98 0.23 -0.58
CA THR A 383 -19.66 0.21 -1.23
C THR A 383 -18.55 0.24 -0.21
N ARG A 384 -17.54 -0.60 -0.41
CA ARG A 384 -16.31 -0.65 0.39
C ARG A 384 -15.08 -0.42 -0.49
N THR A 385 -13.95 -0.19 0.16
CA THR A 385 -12.68 -0.09 -0.53
C THR A 385 -12.36 -1.36 -1.31
N GLY A 386 -11.99 -1.22 -2.58
CA GLY A 386 -11.74 -2.34 -3.50
C GLY A 386 -12.96 -2.78 -4.31
N ASP A 387 -14.15 -2.25 -4.03
CA ASP A 387 -15.35 -2.60 -4.80
C ASP A 387 -15.36 -1.93 -6.18
N THR A 388 -15.96 -2.62 -7.14
CA THR A 388 -16.14 -2.12 -8.51
C THR A 388 -17.57 -1.66 -8.72
N LEU A 389 -17.74 -0.46 -9.31
CA LEU A 389 -19.01 0.10 -9.67
C LEU A 389 -19.14 0.18 -11.21
N CYS A 390 -20.27 -0.28 -11.74
CA CYS A 390 -20.52 -0.36 -13.17
C CYS A 390 -21.92 0.13 -13.53
N ASP A 391 -22.13 0.39 -14.82
CA ASP A 391 -23.49 0.52 -15.37
C ASP A 391 -24.13 -0.87 -15.39
N PRO A 392 -25.28 -1.07 -14.70
CA PRO A 392 -25.92 -2.39 -14.63
C PRO A 392 -26.41 -2.93 -15.98
N LEU A 393 -26.53 -2.07 -16.98
CA LEU A 393 -27.09 -2.41 -18.30
C LEU A 393 -26.01 -2.67 -19.36
N LYS A 394 -24.74 -2.32 -19.09
CA LYS A 394 -23.66 -2.36 -20.07
C LYS A 394 -22.49 -3.24 -19.60
N SER A 395 -22.60 -4.55 -19.77
CA SER A 395 -21.52 -5.53 -19.49
C SER A 395 -20.74 -5.22 -18.19
N PRO A 396 -21.37 -5.38 -17.01
CA PRO A 396 -20.69 -5.14 -15.74
C PRO A 396 -19.44 -6.00 -15.59
N VAL A 397 -18.41 -5.44 -14.98
CA VAL A 397 -17.12 -6.10 -14.74
C VAL A 397 -16.78 -6.03 -13.25
N ILE A 398 -16.03 -7.00 -12.77
CA ILE A 398 -15.32 -6.93 -11.51
C ILE A 398 -13.85 -6.67 -11.84
N LEU A 399 -13.33 -5.51 -11.47
CA LEU A 399 -11.93 -5.21 -11.60
C LEU A 399 -11.12 -6.04 -10.60
N GLU A 400 -9.83 -6.22 -10.84
CA GLU A 400 -8.95 -6.96 -9.95
C GLU A 400 -9.07 -6.46 -8.50
N LYS A 401 -9.30 -7.40 -7.58
CA LYS A 401 -9.41 -7.08 -6.15
C LYS A 401 -8.05 -6.69 -5.59
N MET A 402 -8.05 -5.68 -4.72
CA MET A 402 -6.89 -5.37 -3.91
C MET A 402 -6.71 -6.44 -2.84
N GLU A 403 -5.49 -6.97 -2.72
CA GLU A 403 -5.12 -7.87 -1.62
C GLU A 403 -4.67 -7.03 -0.41
N PHE A 404 -5.19 -7.35 0.74
CA PHE A 404 -4.86 -6.65 1.98
C PHE A 404 -4.12 -7.60 2.92
N PRO A 405 -2.96 -7.19 3.48
CA PRO A 405 -2.24 -8.00 4.44
C PRO A 405 -3.07 -8.19 5.71
N ALA A 406 -2.94 -9.37 6.32
CA ALA A 406 -3.60 -9.65 7.59
C ALA A 406 -2.97 -8.82 8.73
N PRO A 407 -3.78 -8.31 9.66
CA PRO A 407 -3.28 -7.63 10.85
C PRO A 407 -2.36 -8.52 11.69
N VAL A 408 -1.32 -7.95 12.29
CA VAL A 408 -0.30 -8.68 13.06
C VAL A 408 -0.28 -8.33 14.56
N ILE A 409 -0.92 -7.23 14.94
CA ILE A 409 -1.02 -6.77 16.33
C ILE A 409 -2.47 -6.56 16.72
N GLU A 410 -2.80 -6.79 17.99
CA GLU A 410 -4.14 -6.59 18.52
C GLU A 410 -4.12 -5.95 19.90
N ILE A 411 -5.18 -5.21 20.21
CA ILE A 411 -5.43 -4.58 21.50
C ILE A 411 -6.89 -4.79 21.90
N SER A 412 -7.16 -4.85 23.19
CA SER A 412 -8.53 -4.82 23.70
C SER A 412 -8.98 -3.38 23.97
N VAL A 413 -10.27 -3.12 23.73
CA VAL A 413 -10.91 -1.83 24.00
C VAL A 413 -12.17 -2.05 24.79
N GLU A 414 -12.26 -1.40 25.95
CA GLU A 414 -13.43 -1.45 26.83
C GLU A 414 -14.02 -0.05 27.02
N PRO A 415 -15.29 0.18 26.64
CA PRO A 415 -15.94 1.46 26.87
C PRO A 415 -16.14 1.69 28.38
N LYS A 416 -15.93 2.92 28.86
CA LYS A 416 -16.10 3.25 30.28
C LYS A 416 -17.56 3.36 30.72
N THR A 417 -18.46 3.70 29.80
CA THR A 417 -19.89 3.87 30.07
C THR A 417 -20.73 3.19 29.00
N LYS A 418 -22.04 2.96 29.32
CA LYS A 418 -22.99 2.44 28.31
C LYS A 418 -23.18 3.36 27.12
N ALA A 419 -23.12 4.68 27.33
CA ALA A 419 -23.20 5.66 26.26
C ALA A 419 -21.95 5.60 25.34
N ASP A 420 -20.78 5.33 25.92
CA ASP A 420 -19.56 5.11 25.14
C ASP A 420 -19.60 3.80 24.35
N GLN A 421 -20.29 2.77 24.85
CA GLN A 421 -20.45 1.50 24.14
C GLN A 421 -21.20 1.65 22.81
N GLU A 422 -22.31 2.43 22.79
CA GLU A 422 -23.06 2.69 21.57
C GLU A 422 -22.21 3.51 20.57
N LYS A 423 -21.54 4.58 21.04
CA LYS A 423 -20.64 5.38 20.24
C LYS A 423 -19.47 4.58 19.72
N LEU A 424 -18.86 3.72 20.54
CA LEU A 424 -17.74 2.85 20.16
C LEU A 424 -18.13 1.94 19.01
N GLY A 425 -19.29 1.28 19.08
CA GLY A 425 -19.77 0.39 18.00
C GLY A 425 -19.90 1.12 16.66
N VAL A 426 -20.51 2.30 16.67
CA VAL A 426 -20.67 3.13 15.45
C VAL A 426 -19.31 3.60 14.92
N ALA A 427 -18.45 4.10 15.80
CA ALA A 427 -17.13 4.61 15.42
C ALA A 427 -16.23 3.50 14.85
N LEU A 428 -16.22 2.33 15.49
CA LEU A 428 -15.43 1.18 15.02
C LEU A 428 -15.94 0.64 13.69
N ALA A 429 -17.25 0.59 13.47
CA ALA A 429 -17.81 0.20 12.17
C ALA A 429 -17.36 1.15 11.03
N LYS A 430 -17.33 2.45 11.30
CA LYS A 430 -16.81 3.45 10.34
C LYS A 430 -15.33 3.26 10.07
N LEU A 431 -14.50 3.20 11.11
CA LEU A 431 -13.05 3.01 10.97
C LEU A 431 -12.70 1.71 10.23
N ALA A 432 -13.43 0.62 10.47
CA ALA A 432 -13.25 -0.64 9.76
C ALA A 432 -13.73 -0.57 8.29
N SER A 433 -14.70 0.29 7.97
CA SER A 433 -15.13 0.51 6.58
C SER A 433 -14.12 1.34 5.78
N GLU A 434 -13.42 2.26 6.45
CA GLU A 434 -12.38 3.11 5.85
C GLU A 434 -11.10 2.33 5.58
N ASP A 435 -10.76 1.41 6.47
CA ASP A 435 -9.46 0.73 6.50
C ASP A 435 -9.61 -0.80 6.61
N PRO A 436 -9.49 -1.53 5.50
CA PRO A 436 -9.59 -2.99 5.50
C PRO A 436 -8.49 -3.72 6.28
N SER A 437 -7.35 -3.08 6.59
CA SER A 437 -6.31 -3.64 7.45
C SER A 437 -6.60 -3.47 8.93
N PHE A 438 -7.60 -2.64 9.26
CA PHE A 438 -8.11 -2.47 10.61
C PHE A 438 -9.35 -3.35 10.80
N THR A 439 -9.25 -4.36 11.63
CA THR A 439 -10.36 -5.28 11.89
C THR A 439 -10.82 -5.22 13.36
N VAL A 440 -12.10 -5.40 13.54
CA VAL A 440 -12.75 -5.39 14.84
C VAL A 440 -13.43 -6.73 15.05
N SER A 441 -13.17 -7.37 16.18
CA SER A 441 -13.80 -8.61 16.59
C SER A 441 -14.21 -8.54 18.05
N THR A 442 -15.14 -9.39 18.45
CA THR A 442 -15.48 -9.56 19.86
C THR A 442 -14.94 -10.90 20.31
N ASP A 443 -14.17 -10.89 21.38
CA ASP A 443 -13.75 -12.13 22.03
C ASP A 443 -14.99 -12.77 22.69
N HIS A 444 -15.30 -13.99 22.30
CA HIS A 444 -16.50 -14.69 22.75
C HIS A 444 -16.41 -15.14 24.21
N GLU A 445 -15.22 -15.30 24.75
CA GLU A 445 -15.02 -15.74 26.14
C GLU A 445 -15.03 -14.56 27.10
N SER A 446 -14.26 -13.53 26.82
CA SER A 446 -14.18 -12.33 27.68
C SER A 446 -15.25 -11.28 27.39
N GLY A 447 -15.88 -11.33 26.22
CA GLY A 447 -16.81 -10.30 25.74
C GLY A 447 -16.13 -8.98 25.35
N GLN A 448 -14.79 -8.93 25.34
CA GLN A 448 -14.03 -7.74 25.01
C GLN A 448 -14.04 -7.45 23.51
N THR A 449 -14.02 -6.18 23.17
CA THR A 449 -13.81 -5.74 21.78
C THR A 449 -12.31 -5.72 21.49
N ILE A 450 -11.89 -6.49 20.49
CA ILE A 450 -10.50 -6.60 20.04
C ILE A 450 -10.33 -5.82 18.73
N LEU A 451 -9.38 -4.90 18.74
CA LEU A 451 -8.93 -4.15 17.56
C LEU A 451 -7.64 -4.76 17.05
N LYS A 452 -7.55 -5.00 15.74
CA LYS A 452 -6.38 -5.57 15.10
C LYS A 452 -5.86 -4.62 14.03
N GLY A 453 -4.54 -4.49 13.90
CA GLY A 453 -3.89 -3.58 12.96
C GLY A 453 -2.50 -4.05 12.53
N MET A 454 -1.85 -3.24 11.70
CA MET A 454 -0.55 -3.56 11.09
C MET A 454 0.64 -3.24 11.98
N GLY A 455 0.49 -2.35 12.97
CA GLY A 455 1.55 -1.94 13.88
C GLY A 455 1.04 -1.09 15.03
N GLU A 456 1.92 -0.80 16.00
CA GLU A 456 1.58 0.03 17.18
C GLU A 456 1.08 1.42 16.78
N LEU A 457 1.78 2.09 15.87
CA LEU A 457 1.41 3.42 15.41
C LEU A 457 0.05 3.42 14.71
N HIS A 458 -0.25 2.38 13.93
CA HIS A 458 -1.54 2.24 13.27
C HIS A 458 -2.69 2.19 14.30
N LEU A 459 -2.57 1.35 15.32
CA LEU A 459 -3.58 1.24 16.37
C LEU A 459 -3.67 2.50 17.24
N ASP A 460 -2.53 3.12 17.58
CA ASP A 460 -2.50 4.38 18.34
C ASP A 460 -3.26 5.50 17.63
N ILE A 461 -3.12 5.62 16.33
CA ILE A 461 -3.84 6.61 15.53
C ILE A 461 -5.34 6.32 15.53
N LYS A 462 -5.75 5.04 15.35
CA LYS A 462 -7.18 4.67 15.42
C LYS A 462 -7.79 4.98 16.79
N ILE A 463 -7.05 4.74 17.87
CA ILE A 463 -7.46 5.09 19.24
C ILE A 463 -7.58 6.61 19.41
N ASP A 464 -6.62 7.35 18.89
CA ASP A 464 -6.63 8.81 18.96
C ASP A 464 -7.84 9.40 18.21
N ILE A 465 -8.15 8.88 17.02
CA ILE A 465 -9.36 9.22 16.27
C ILE A 465 -10.64 8.89 17.08
N LEU A 466 -10.70 7.72 17.72
CA LEU A 466 -11.83 7.36 18.59
C LEU A 466 -12.04 8.39 19.70
N ARG A 467 -10.96 8.84 20.35
CA ARG A 467 -11.02 9.82 21.43
C ARG A 467 -11.34 11.23 20.96
N ARG A 468 -10.62 11.74 19.94
CA ARG A 468 -10.71 13.14 19.49
C ARG A 468 -11.90 13.39 18.60
N THR A 469 -12.13 12.53 17.60
CA THR A 469 -13.18 12.71 16.60
C THR A 469 -14.53 12.19 17.08
N TYR A 470 -14.55 10.94 17.56
CA TYR A 470 -15.81 10.30 17.98
C TYR A 470 -16.17 10.53 19.43
N LYS A 471 -15.29 11.16 20.23
CA LYS A 471 -15.50 11.45 21.67
C LYS A 471 -15.87 10.20 22.45
N VAL A 472 -15.18 9.09 22.20
CA VAL A 472 -15.36 7.82 22.92
C VAL A 472 -14.31 7.73 24.02
N ASP A 473 -14.74 7.55 25.27
CA ASP A 473 -13.84 7.27 26.39
C ASP A 473 -13.79 5.76 26.63
N ALA A 474 -12.61 5.18 26.46
CA ALA A 474 -12.38 3.75 26.55
C ALA A 474 -11.05 3.44 27.23
N THR A 475 -11.02 2.30 27.93
CA THR A 475 -9.80 1.70 28.47
C THR A 475 -9.17 0.82 27.39
N ILE A 476 -7.87 1.02 27.16
CA ILE A 476 -7.11 0.29 26.14
C ILE A 476 -6.22 -0.73 26.85
N GLY A 477 -6.33 -1.99 26.42
CA GLY A 477 -5.45 -3.07 26.90
C GLY A 477 -4.05 -2.99 26.26
N ALA A 478 -3.10 -3.71 26.85
CA ALA A 478 -1.75 -3.78 26.30
C ALA A 478 -1.73 -4.46 24.93
N PRO A 479 -0.82 -4.04 24.02
CA PRO A 479 -0.65 -4.69 22.73
C PRO A 479 -0.31 -6.19 22.88
N GLN A 480 -0.91 -7.00 22.03
CA GLN A 480 -0.68 -8.43 21.98
C GLN A 480 -0.35 -8.87 20.55
N VAL A 481 0.39 -9.96 20.43
CA VAL A 481 0.76 -10.53 19.15
C VAL A 481 -0.39 -11.37 18.61
N ALA A 482 -0.72 -11.20 17.35
CA ALA A 482 -1.65 -12.07 16.64
C ALA A 482 -0.94 -13.35 16.20
N TYR A 483 -0.86 -14.33 17.09
CA TYR A 483 -0.31 -15.64 16.79
C TYR A 483 -1.15 -16.37 15.73
N ARG A 484 -0.55 -17.37 15.10
CA ARG A 484 -1.21 -18.30 14.18
C ARG A 484 -0.79 -19.72 14.54
N GLU A 485 -1.47 -20.69 13.94
CA GLU A 485 -1.14 -22.09 14.08
C GLU A 485 -0.92 -22.70 12.68
N SER A 486 -0.06 -23.73 12.59
CA SER A 486 0.15 -24.51 11.37
C SER A 486 0.23 -25.99 11.69
N LEU A 487 -0.01 -26.84 10.68
CA LEU A 487 0.22 -28.28 10.81
C LEU A 487 1.72 -28.58 10.71
N GLY A 488 2.16 -29.54 11.51
CA GLY A 488 3.54 -30.01 11.51
C GLY A 488 3.78 -31.21 10.60
N ARG A 489 2.73 -31.96 10.24
CA ARG A 489 2.84 -33.16 9.42
C ARG A 489 1.53 -33.48 8.71
N LYS A 490 1.65 -34.24 7.61
CA LYS A 490 0.53 -34.83 6.91
C LYS A 490 -0.13 -35.92 7.75
N VAL A 491 -1.46 -35.97 7.77
CA VAL A 491 -2.24 -36.95 8.50
C VAL A 491 -3.56 -37.25 7.81
N ASP A 492 -3.96 -38.53 7.87
CA ASP A 492 -5.26 -38.99 7.39
C ASP A 492 -6.18 -39.17 8.60
N ILE A 493 -7.36 -38.54 8.55
CA ILE A 493 -8.38 -38.61 9.59
C ILE A 493 -9.61 -39.29 9.03
N ASP A 494 -10.02 -40.39 9.66
CA ASP A 494 -11.26 -41.10 9.37
C ASP A 494 -12.21 -40.88 10.56
N TYR A 495 -13.24 -40.05 10.35
CA TYR A 495 -14.18 -39.73 11.40
C TYR A 495 -15.62 -40.08 11.01
N THR A 496 -16.35 -40.74 11.92
CA THR A 496 -17.76 -41.07 11.75
C THR A 496 -18.60 -40.33 12.77
N HIS A 497 -19.47 -39.44 12.31
CA HIS A 497 -20.52 -38.83 13.11
C HIS A 497 -21.78 -39.71 13.07
N LYS A 498 -22.21 -40.20 14.21
CA LYS A 498 -23.44 -40.94 14.33
C LYS A 498 -24.18 -40.50 15.59
N LYS A 499 -25.41 -40.00 15.43
CA LYS A 499 -26.29 -39.61 16.53
C LYS A 499 -27.69 -40.13 16.27
N GLN A 500 -28.26 -40.88 17.22
CA GLN A 500 -29.66 -41.33 17.21
C GLN A 500 -30.37 -40.79 18.46
N THR A 501 -31.38 -39.96 18.25
CA THR A 501 -32.21 -39.40 19.31
C THR A 501 -33.63 -39.45 18.80
N GLY A 502 -34.41 -40.49 19.13
CA GLY A 502 -35.85 -40.59 19.00
C GLY A 502 -36.55 -39.93 17.81
N GLY A 503 -36.03 -40.06 16.61
CA GLY A 503 -36.51 -39.47 15.35
C GLY A 503 -35.50 -39.69 14.23
N THR A 504 -35.43 -38.81 13.22
CA THR A 504 -34.45 -38.87 12.14
C THR A 504 -33.03 -38.76 12.74
N GLY A 505 -32.17 -39.74 12.52
CA GLY A 505 -30.79 -39.80 12.99
C GLY A 505 -29.88 -38.81 12.26
N GLN A 506 -28.63 -38.75 12.68
CA GLN A 506 -27.58 -38.05 11.95
C GLN A 506 -26.44 -39.03 11.66
N PHE A 507 -26.02 -39.13 10.40
CA PHE A 507 -24.91 -39.98 10.00
C PHE A 507 -24.05 -39.28 8.95
N ALA A 508 -22.73 -39.22 9.16
CA ALA A 508 -21.76 -38.86 8.16
C ALA A 508 -20.40 -39.46 8.51
N ARG A 509 -19.76 -40.11 7.57
CA ARG A 509 -18.36 -40.52 7.68
C ARG A 509 -17.54 -39.73 6.67
N VAL A 510 -16.43 -39.13 7.11
CA VAL A 510 -15.51 -38.42 6.26
C VAL A 510 -14.10 -38.98 6.46
N MET A 511 -13.40 -39.18 5.36
CA MET A 511 -11.96 -39.45 5.35
C MET A 511 -11.27 -38.26 4.70
N ILE A 512 -10.50 -37.52 5.50
CA ILE A 512 -9.86 -36.28 5.08
C ILE A 512 -8.35 -36.41 5.31
N THR A 513 -7.58 -36.17 4.26
CA THR A 513 -6.14 -36.00 4.34
C THR A 513 -5.86 -34.52 4.60
N PHE A 514 -5.23 -34.24 5.72
CA PHE A 514 -4.73 -32.91 6.05
C PHE A 514 -3.21 -32.86 5.86
N GLU A 515 -2.74 -31.82 5.20
CA GLU A 515 -1.30 -31.66 4.95
C GLU A 515 -0.91 -30.17 5.10
N PRO A 516 0.33 -29.90 5.61
CA PRO A 516 0.86 -28.54 5.64
C PRO A 516 0.91 -27.97 4.22
N GLY A 517 0.53 -26.71 4.06
CA GLY A 517 0.71 -25.94 2.83
C GLY A 517 1.98 -25.11 2.85
N GLU A 518 2.32 -24.52 1.72
CA GLU A 518 3.40 -23.55 1.62
C GLU A 518 3.01 -22.27 2.38
N PRO A 519 3.97 -21.55 2.97
CA PRO A 519 3.70 -20.27 3.62
C PRO A 519 2.94 -19.30 2.71
N GLY A 520 1.82 -18.76 3.21
CA GLY A 520 0.96 -17.87 2.46
C GLY A 520 -0.06 -18.55 1.54
N SER A 521 -0.12 -19.88 1.47
CA SER A 521 -1.10 -20.63 0.66
C SER A 521 -2.52 -20.58 1.23
N GLY A 522 -2.66 -20.19 2.49
CA GLY A 522 -3.96 -20.15 3.17
C GLY A 522 -4.59 -21.53 3.36
N PHE A 523 -5.93 -21.57 3.32
CA PHE A 523 -6.69 -22.82 3.39
C PHE A 523 -7.12 -23.26 1.99
N VAL A 524 -6.75 -24.47 1.63
CA VAL A 524 -7.14 -25.11 0.36
C VAL A 524 -7.98 -26.34 0.65
N PHE A 525 -9.16 -26.42 0.04
CA PHE A 525 -10.03 -27.60 0.09
C PHE A 525 -10.12 -28.26 -1.28
N GLU A 526 -9.94 -29.56 -1.31
CA GLU A 526 -10.12 -30.38 -2.52
C GLU A 526 -10.96 -31.61 -2.20
N SER A 527 -11.63 -32.14 -3.22
CA SER A 527 -12.34 -33.41 -3.14
C SER A 527 -11.85 -34.37 -4.21
N SER A 528 -11.38 -35.53 -3.79
CA SER A 528 -10.97 -36.63 -4.68
C SER A 528 -11.92 -37.82 -4.62
N ILE A 529 -13.19 -37.58 -4.23
CA ILE A 529 -14.21 -38.62 -4.12
C ILE A 529 -14.43 -39.31 -5.45
N VAL A 530 -14.34 -40.66 -5.46
CA VAL A 530 -14.60 -41.53 -6.61
C VAL A 530 -15.79 -42.41 -6.30
N GLY A 531 -16.62 -42.72 -7.31
CA GLY A 531 -17.72 -43.69 -7.20
C GLY A 531 -18.93 -43.26 -6.36
N GLY A 532 -19.03 -41.96 -6.01
CA GLY A 532 -20.20 -41.42 -5.26
C GLY A 532 -20.25 -41.82 -3.78
N ALA A 533 -19.10 -42.17 -3.19
CA ALA A 533 -19.01 -42.51 -1.75
C ALA A 533 -19.53 -41.38 -0.84
N VAL A 534 -19.39 -40.15 -1.26
CA VAL A 534 -20.07 -38.97 -0.71
C VAL A 534 -20.81 -38.26 -1.85
N PRO A 535 -22.12 -38.09 -1.77
CA PRO A 535 -22.89 -37.33 -2.76
C PRO A 535 -22.38 -35.91 -2.91
N LYS A 536 -22.39 -35.35 -4.13
CA LYS A 536 -21.87 -34.02 -4.43
C LYS A 536 -22.52 -32.92 -3.60
N GLU A 537 -23.77 -33.08 -3.23
CA GLU A 537 -24.55 -32.17 -2.41
C GLU A 537 -24.04 -32.03 -0.94
N TYR A 538 -23.29 -33.02 -0.42
CA TYR A 538 -22.74 -33.01 0.94
C TYR A 538 -21.30 -32.50 1.00
N ILE A 539 -20.57 -32.46 -0.11
CA ILE A 539 -19.16 -31.96 -0.18
C ILE A 539 -19.04 -30.52 0.29
N PRO A 540 -19.93 -29.57 -0.10
CA PRO A 540 -19.89 -28.20 0.43
C PRO A 540 -20.08 -28.11 1.95
N GLY A 541 -20.77 -29.10 2.56
CA GLY A 541 -20.93 -29.20 4.01
C GLY A 541 -19.60 -29.50 4.72
N VAL A 542 -18.75 -30.36 4.11
CA VAL A 542 -17.42 -30.65 4.64
C VAL A 542 -16.55 -29.39 4.62
N GLU A 543 -16.48 -28.70 3.48
CA GLU A 543 -15.73 -27.45 3.32
C GLU A 543 -16.18 -26.37 4.30
N LYS A 544 -17.49 -26.15 4.39
CA LYS A 544 -18.10 -25.21 5.33
C LYS A 544 -17.79 -25.56 6.78
N GLY A 545 -17.78 -26.84 7.13
CA GLY A 545 -17.40 -27.31 8.46
C GLY A 545 -15.98 -26.95 8.81
N LEU A 546 -15.02 -27.18 7.91
CA LEU A 546 -13.62 -26.83 8.09
C LEU A 546 -13.42 -25.31 8.16
N MET A 547 -14.04 -24.57 7.24
CA MET A 547 -13.99 -23.09 7.23
C MET A 547 -14.46 -22.48 8.56
N SER A 548 -15.50 -23.05 9.15
CA SER A 548 -16.10 -22.52 10.39
C SER A 548 -15.27 -22.77 11.66
N ILE A 549 -14.35 -23.74 11.64
CA ILE A 549 -13.59 -24.15 12.83
C ILE A 549 -12.11 -23.75 12.77
N LYS A 550 -11.54 -23.58 11.58
CA LYS A 550 -10.11 -23.31 11.42
C LYS A 550 -9.62 -22.09 12.20
N ASP A 551 -10.49 -21.07 12.33
CA ASP A 551 -10.14 -19.82 13.02
C ASP A 551 -10.08 -19.96 14.54
N GLY A 552 -10.65 -21.04 15.10
CA GLY A 552 -10.53 -21.41 16.51
C GLY A 552 -9.26 -22.20 16.88
N GLY A 553 -8.44 -22.55 15.89
CA GLY A 553 -7.16 -23.24 16.07
C GLY A 553 -7.23 -24.61 16.73
N LEU A 554 -6.08 -25.11 17.14
CA LEU A 554 -5.88 -26.45 17.72
C LEU A 554 -5.18 -26.39 19.09
N LEU A 555 -4.27 -25.42 19.29
CA LEU A 555 -3.41 -25.34 20.48
C LEU A 555 -3.91 -24.34 21.51
N ALA A 556 -4.07 -23.10 21.10
CA ALA A 556 -4.37 -21.98 21.98
C ALA A 556 -5.46 -21.04 21.44
N GLY A 557 -6.24 -21.49 20.47
CA GLY A 557 -7.34 -20.72 19.91
C GLY A 557 -6.96 -19.76 18.79
N PHE A 558 -5.74 -19.85 18.24
CA PHE A 558 -5.31 -19.01 17.14
C PHE A 558 -5.61 -19.66 15.79
N PRO A 559 -5.94 -18.87 14.74
CA PRO A 559 -6.29 -19.42 13.44
C PRO A 559 -5.24 -20.37 12.88
N LEU A 560 -5.69 -21.55 12.39
CA LEU A 560 -4.84 -22.47 11.64
C LEU A 560 -4.75 -21.97 10.20
N ILE A 561 -3.51 -21.75 9.72
CA ILE A 561 -3.21 -21.23 8.38
C ILE A 561 -2.35 -22.22 7.59
N ASP A 562 -2.27 -22.00 6.28
CA ASP A 562 -1.37 -22.70 5.36
C ASP A 562 -1.51 -24.23 5.45
N PHE A 563 -2.71 -24.71 5.17
CA PHE A 563 -2.96 -26.15 5.11
C PHE A 563 -3.95 -26.53 4.00
N LYS A 564 -3.78 -27.73 3.53
CA LYS A 564 -4.67 -28.36 2.55
C LYS A 564 -5.46 -29.46 3.19
N ALA A 565 -6.76 -29.52 2.91
CA ALA A 565 -7.65 -30.60 3.29
C ALA A 565 -8.21 -31.26 2.04
N THR A 566 -7.94 -32.54 1.84
CA THR A 566 -8.47 -33.33 0.71
C THR A 566 -9.46 -34.37 1.23
N LEU A 567 -10.73 -34.22 0.84
CA LEU A 567 -11.74 -35.25 1.11
C LEU A 567 -11.51 -36.43 0.17
N THR A 568 -11.00 -37.53 0.71
CA THR A 568 -10.57 -38.71 -0.08
C THR A 568 -11.62 -39.78 -0.17
N ASP A 569 -12.39 -39.99 0.88
CA ASP A 569 -13.45 -41.01 0.92
C ASP A 569 -14.51 -40.61 2.00
N GLY A 570 -15.57 -41.39 2.11
CA GLY A 570 -16.59 -41.21 3.10
C GLY A 570 -17.72 -42.21 2.99
N LYS A 571 -18.76 -42.03 3.83
CA LYS A 571 -19.98 -42.82 3.76
C LYS A 571 -21.18 -42.01 4.18
N TYR A 572 -22.28 -42.22 3.48
CA TYR A 572 -23.57 -41.60 3.82
C TYR A 572 -24.63 -42.68 4.10
N HIS A 573 -25.74 -42.25 4.64
CA HIS A 573 -26.92 -43.05 4.89
C HIS A 573 -28.12 -42.36 4.25
N ASP A 574 -28.92 -43.11 3.46
CA ASP A 574 -29.99 -42.55 2.63
C ASP A 574 -31.03 -41.71 3.40
N VAL A 575 -31.25 -41.98 4.68
CA VAL A 575 -32.24 -41.28 5.52
C VAL A 575 -31.62 -40.33 6.54
N ASP A 576 -30.44 -40.67 7.11
CA ASP A 576 -29.87 -39.98 8.24
C ASP A 576 -28.73 -38.99 7.87
N SER A 577 -28.39 -38.93 6.59
CA SER A 577 -27.35 -37.99 6.13
C SER A 577 -27.93 -36.66 5.69
N SER A 578 -27.20 -35.61 6.00
CA SER A 578 -27.51 -34.24 5.61
C SER A 578 -26.22 -33.41 5.48
N VAL A 579 -26.31 -32.27 4.83
CA VAL A 579 -25.20 -31.29 4.75
C VAL A 579 -24.68 -30.93 6.16
N LEU A 580 -25.60 -30.77 7.12
CA LEU A 580 -25.26 -30.48 8.51
C LEU A 580 -24.52 -31.64 9.19
N ALA A 581 -24.88 -32.90 8.92
CA ALA A 581 -24.17 -34.05 9.47
C ALA A 581 -22.71 -34.12 8.98
N PHE A 582 -22.48 -33.81 7.71
CA PHE A 582 -21.12 -33.72 7.13
C PHE A 582 -20.35 -32.50 7.64
N GLU A 583 -21.00 -31.37 7.87
CA GLU A 583 -20.39 -30.20 8.52
C GLU A 583 -19.90 -30.54 9.94
N ILE A 584 -20.72 -31.24 10.73
CA ILE A 584 -20.35 -31.67 12.09
C ILE A 584 -19.21 -32.71 12.05
N ALA A 585 -19.27 -33.68 11.12
CA ALA A 585 -18.21 -34.67 10.96
C ALA A 585 -16.86 -34.03 10.59
N ALA A 586 -16.87 -33.05 9.68
CA ALA A 586 -15.68 -32.32 9.29
C ALA A 586 -15.07 -31.52 10.46
N ARG A 587 -15.90 -30.84 11.25
CA ARG A 587 -15.45 -30.14 12.47
C ARG A 587 -14.82 -31.09 13.49
N ALA A 588 -15.40 -32.27 13.66
CA ALA A 588 -14.86 -33.26 14.57
C ALA A 588 -13.54 -33.85 14.06
N ALA A 589 -13.46 -34.16 12.77
CA ALA A 589 -12.20 -34.58 12.12
C ALA A 589 -11.09 -33.56 12.29
N PHE A 590 -11.39 -32.28 12.12
CA PHE A 590 -10.42 -31.21 12.34
C PHE A 590 -9.89 -31.17 13.78
N ARG A 591 -10.72 -31.39 14.77
CA ARG A 591 -10.29 -31.39 16.20
C ARG A 591 -9.28 -32.50 16.50
N GLU A 592 -9.34 -33.64 15.79
CA GLU A 592 -8.34 -34.71 15.96
C GLU A 592 -6.94 -34.32 15.52
N LEU A 593 -6.80 -33.25 14.72
CA LEU A 593 -5.49 -32.71 14.33
C LEU A 593 -4.67 -32.21 15.54
N LYS A 594 -5.32 -31.85 16.64
CA LYS A 594 -4.60 -31.45 17.87
C LYS A 594 -3.62 -32.53 18.32
N GLU A 595 -4.01 -33.79 18.27
CA GLU A 595 -3.16 -34.90 18.69
C GLU A 595 -2.35 -35.51 17.55
N LYS A 596 -2.94 -35.56 16.35
CA LYS A 596 -2.36 -36.29 15.22
C LYS A 596 -1.56 -35.41 14.27
N GLY A 597 -1.88 -34.12 14.15
CA GLY A 597 -1.30 -33.20 13.18
C GLY A 597 0.01 -32.53 13.60
N ALA A 598 0.47 -32.75 14.84
CA ALA A 598 1.63 -32.07 15.41
C ALA A 598 1.61 -30.54 15.18
N PRO A 599 0.51 -29.86 15.58
CA PRO A 599 0.36 -28.44 15.32
C PRO A 599 1.48 -27.61 15.97
N LYS A 600 1.86 -26.53 15.31
CA LYS A 600 2.90 -25.59 15.76
C LYS A 600 2.29 -24.20 15.90
N LEU A 601 2.71 -23.48 16.94
CA LEU A 601 2.41 -22.06 17.10
C LEU A 601 3.35 -21.26 16.22
N LEU A 602 2.81 -20.25 15.53
CA LEU A 602 3.55 -19.32 14.66
C LEU A 602 3.49 -17.92 15.24
N GLU A 603 4.60 -17.20 15.16
CA GLU A 603 4.70 -15.79 15.53
C GLU A 603 5.09 -14.92 14.32
N PRO A 604 4.60 -13.66 14.24
CA PRO A 604 4.99 -12.76 13.18
C PRO A 604 6.43 -12.27 13.39
N ILE A 605 7.22 -12.34 12.33
CA ILE A 605 8.59 -11.85 12.26
C ILE A 605 8.60 -10.52 11.53
N MET A 606 9.29 -9.56 12.14
CA MET A 606 9.45 -8.22 11.58
C MET A 606 10.83 -8.10 10.93
N ALA A 607 10.87 -7.59 9.71
CA ALA A 607 12.09 -7.08 9.11
C ALA A 607 12.40 -5.72 9.75
N VAL A 608 13.48 -5.67 10.50
CA VAL A 608 13.91 -4.49 11.27
C VAL A 608 15.18 -3.93 10.64
N GLU A 609 15.19 -2.63 10.35
CA GLU A 609 16.39 -1.90 10.00
C GLU A 609 16.67 -0.87 11.09
N VAL A 610 17.89 -0.86 11.60
CA VAL A 610 18.36 0.14 12.55
C VAL A 610 19.49 0.95 11.91
N VAL A 611 19.32 2.26 11.83
CA VAL A 611 20.35 3.20 11.39
C VAL A 611 20.98 3.82 12.63
N THR A 612 22.27 3.62 12.80
CA THR A 612 23.00 4.04 14.02
C THR A 612 24.40 4.56 13.69
N PRO A 613 24.93 5.54 14.44
CA PRO A 613 26.36 5.82 14.43
C PRO A 613 27.18 4.60 14.82
N GLU A 614 28.39 4.48 14.25
CA GLU A 614 29.27 3.32 14.46
C GLU A 614 29.55 3.04 15.95
N GLU A 615 29.66 4.08 16.77
CA GLU A 615 29.91 3.97 18.21
C GLU A 615 28.84 3.18 18.99
N TYR A 616 27.59 3.12 18.49
CA TYR A 616 26.48 2.36 19.11
C TYR A 616 26.21 1.01 18.45
N LEU A 617 26.90 0.69 17.36
CA LEU A 617 26.66 -0.53 16.57
C LEU A 617 26.68 -1.81 17.41
N GLY A 618 27.69 -1.96 18.25
CA GLY A 618 27.82 -3.14 19.13
C GLY A 618 26.66 -3.27 20.12
N SER A 619 26.18 -2.15 20.68
CA SER A 619 25.04 -2.13 21.60
C SER A 619 23.74 -2.48 20.88
N VAL A 620 23.53 -1.97 19.68
CA VAL A 620 22.35 -2.26 18.85
C VAL A 620 22.31 -3.74 18.46
N ILE A 621 23.42 -4.29 17.97
CA ILE A 621 23.48 -5.71 17.60
C ILE A 621 23.27 -6.60 18.83
N GLY A 622 23.87 -6.26 19.97
CA GLY A 622 23.69 -6.97 21.23
C GLY A 622 22.25 -6.99 21.71
N ASP A 623 21.56 -5.86 21.63
CA ASP A 623 20.15 -5.76 22.01
C ASP A 623 19.22 -6.53 21.04
N LEU A 624 19.44 -6.40 19.73
CA LEU A 624 18.67 -7.16 18.74
C LEU A 624 18.82 -8.67 18.92
N ASN A 625 20.03 -9.15 19.17
CA ASN A 625 20.28 -10.57 19.48
C ASN A 625 19.58 -10.99 20.79
N GLY A 626 19.60 -10.14 21.82
CA GLY A 626 18.86 -10.37 23.07
C GLY A 626 17.34 -10.45 22.87
N ARG A 627 16.82 -9.83 21.81
CA ARG A 627 15.41 -9.88 21.39
C ARG A 627 15.10 -11.05 20.44
N ARG A 628 15.93 -12.07 20.38
CA ARG A 628 15.81 -13.20 19.46
C ARG A 628 15.93 -12.78 17.99
N GLY A 629 16.57 -11.65 17.72
CA GLY A 629 16.77 -11.14 16.38
C GLY A 629 17.84 -11.95 15.64
N MET A 630 17.60 -12.22 14.36
CA MET A 630 18.56 -12.78 13.42
C MET A 630 19.12 -11.66 12.55
N ILE A 631 20.39 -11.29 12.79
CA ILE A 631 21.05 -10.26 11.96
C ILE A 631 21.23 -10.80 10.54
N GLN A 632 20.72 -10.07 9.57
CA GLN A 632 20.78 -10.42 8.14
C GLN A 632 21.98 -9.77 7.44
N GLY A 633 22.38 -8.58 7.88
CA GLY A 633 23.47 -7.84 7.28
C GLY A 633 23.73 -6.51 7.95
N GLN A 634 24.85 -5.92 7.53
CA GLN A 634 25.26 -4.58 7.92
C GLN A 634 25.74 -3.83 6.69
N ASP A 635 25.31 -2.59 6.54
CA ASP A 635 25.70 -1.72 5.44
C ASP A 635 26.13 -0.35 5.97
N MET A 636 26.95 0.36 5.21
CA MET A 636 27.31 1.75 5.50
C MET A 636 26.41 2.69 4.70
N ARG A 637 25.84 3.67 5.36
CA ARG A 637 25.02 4.72 4.72
C ARG A 637 25.54 6.08 5.16
N GLY A 638 26.37 6.70 4.33
CA GLY A 638 27.09 7.91 4.71
C GLY A 638 27.95 7.67 5.97
N ASN A 639 27.69 8.44 7.02
CA ASN A 639 28.39 8.31 8.31
C ASN A 639 27.65 7.43 9.33
N ALA A 640 26.62 6.71 8.90
CA ALA A 640 25.86 5.81 9.76
C ALA A 640 25.99 4.34 9.29
N THR A 641 25.90 3.42 10.23
CA THR A 641 25.82 1.99 9.95
C THR A 641 24.36 1.56 10.01
N VAL A 642 23.96 0.75 9.06
CA VAL A 642 22.63 0.15 8.96
C VAL A 642 22.72 -1.30 9.36
N VAL A 643 21.88 -1.72 10.31
CA VAL A 643 21.76 -3.11 10.73
C VAL A 643 20.40 -3.64 10.31
N ASN A 644 20.39 -4.69 9.51
CA ASN A 644 19.18 -5.39 9.09
C ASN A 644 19.03 -6.66 9.91
N ALA A 645 17.84 -6.91 10.47
CA ALA A 645 17.57 -8.09 11.29
C ALA A 645 16.11 -8.56 11.11
N PHE A 646 15.89 -9.86 11.27
CA PHE A 646 14.57 -10.42 11.49
C PHE A 646 14.34 -10.61 13.00
N VAL A 647 13.28 -10.01 13.53
CA VAL A 647 13.01 -10.04 14.98
C VAL A 647 11.54 -10.36 15.22
N PRO A 648 11.20 -11.27 16.16
CA PRO A 648 9.81 -11.52 16.51
C PRO A 648 9.13 -10.27 17.05
N LEU A 649 7.90 -9.99 16.59
CA LEU A 649 7.13 -8.81 17.00
C LEU A 649 6.96 -8.73 18.52
N ALA A 650 6.76 -9.88 19.20
CA ALA A 650 6.64 -9.94 20.65
C ALA A 650 7.81 -9.29 21.40
N ASN A 651 9.00 -9.30 20.81
CA ASN A 651 10.22 -8.76 21.39
C ASN A 651 10.50 -7.30 20.98
N MET A 652 9.68 -6.73 20.10
CA MET A 652 9.87 -5.35 19.58
C MET A 652 9.02 -4.31 20.29
N PHE A 653 8.05 -4.71 21.11
CA PHE A 653 7.25 -3.74 21.86
C PHE A 653 8.14 -2.85 22.75
N GLY A 654 7.92 -1.53 22.63
CA GLY A 654 8.70 -0.53 23.36
C GLY A 654 10.15 -0.36 22.91
N TYR A 655 10.56 -0.97 21.80
CA TYR A 655 11.95 -0.91 21.31
C TYR A 655 12.44 0.51 21.06
N VAL A 656 11.56 1.43 20.64
CA VAL A 656 11.90 2.85 20.42
C VAL A 656 12.54 3.49 21.65
N ASN A 657 12.04 3.20 22.85
CA ASN A 657 12.56 3.74 24.10
C ASN A 657 13.94 3.15 24.45
N THR A 658 14.09 1.85 24.25
CA THR A 658 15.38 1.15 24.46
C THR A 658 16.44 1.70 23.50
N LEU A 659 16.09 1.81 22.20
CA LEU A 659 17.02 2.31 21.19
C LEU A 659 17.44 3.76 21.47
N ARG A 660 16.48 4.64 21.81
CA ARG A 660 16.78 6.03 22.20
C ARG A 660 17.69 6.10 23.41
N GLY A 661 17.45 5.27 24.43
CA GLY A 661 18.29 5.20 25.64
C GLY A 661 19.73 4.80 25.34
N MET A 662 19.95 3.73 24.54
CA MET A 662 21.29 3.23 24.22
C MET A 662 22.06 4.10 23.23
N SER A 663 21.37 4.82 22.35
CA SER A 663 21.97 5.64 21.28
C SER A 663 21.94 7.15 21.57
N GLN A 664 21.54 7.55 22.78
CA GLN A 664 21.33 8.96 23.13
C GLN A 664 20.42 9.70 22.14
N GLY A 665 19.43 9.01 21.58
CA GLY A 665 18.50 9.51 20.57
C GLY A 665 19.07 9.66 19.16
N ARG A 666 20.29 9.17 18.92
CA ARG A 666 20.99 9.30 17.61
C ARG A 666 20.78 8.14 16.65
N ALA A 667 20.16 7.05 17.10
CA ALA A 667 19.75 5.93 16.23
C ALA A 667 18.24 6.02 15.94
N ALA A 668 17.88 5.57 14.75
CA ALA A 668 16.50 5.41 14.32
C ALA A 668 16.28 3.97 13.85
N PHE A 669 15.05 3.48 13.90
CA PHE A 669 14.71 2.18 13.35
C PHE A 669 13.40 2.24 12.57
N THR A 670 13.27 1.32 11.65
CA THR A 670 12.00 1.00 11.00
C THR A 670 11.78 -0.51 11.11
N MET A 671 10.54 -0.93 11.16
CA MET A 671 10.19 -2.35 11.11
C MET A 671 8.93 -2.54 10.29
N GLN A 672 8.87 -3.65 9.59
CA GLN A 672 7.69 -4.05 8.82
C GLN A 672 7.47 -5.55 8.98
N TYR A 673 6.20 -5.98 8.88
CA TYR A 673 5.90 -7.40 8.85
C TYR A 673 6.55 -8.06 7.63
N ASP A 674 7.19 -9.20 7.82
CA ASP A 674 7.80 -9.98 6.76
C ASP A 674 7.08 -11.34 6.58
N HIS A 675 7.12 -12.20 7.59
CA HIS A 675 6.53 -13.53 7.52
C HIS A 675 6.19 -14.10 8.92
N TYR A 676 5.57 -15.26 8.95
CA TYR A 676 5.37 -16.04 10.17
C TYR A 676 6.41 -17.15 10.29
N GLU A 677 6.95 -17.38 11.51
CA GLU A 677 7.84 -18.50 11.82
C GLU A 677 7.34 -19.30 13.03
N PRO A 678 7.70 -20.60 13.13
CA PRO A 678 7.42 -21.39 14.31
C PRO A 678 8.06 -20.81 15.57
N VAL A 679 7.27 -20.67 16.61
CA VAL A 679 7.73 -20.22 17.93
C VAL A 679 8.60 -21.30 18.58
N PRO A 680 9.76 -20.98 19.21
CA PRO A 680 10.53 -21.93 19.99
C PRO A 680 9.68 -22.59 21.09
N GLN A 681 9.89 -23.89 21.35
CA GLN A 681 9.01 -24.70 22.21
C GLN A 681 8.76 -24.08 23.59
N HIS A 682 9.80 -23.56 24.24
CA HIS A 682 9.67 -22.95 25.57
C HIS A 682 8.76 -21.71 25.59
N VAL A 683 8.83 -20.89 24.51
CA VAL A 683 7.97 -19.70 24.35
C VAL A 683 6.55 -20.14 23.97
N ALA A 684 6.42 -21.16 23.11
CA ALA A 684 5.14 -21.71 22.73
C ALA A 684 4.37 -22.23 23.94
N ASP A 685 5.04 -22.95 24.84
CA ASP A 685 4.44 -23.49 26.06
C ASP A 685 3.92 -22.36 26.99
N GLU A 686 4.66 -21.27 27.12
CA GLU A 686 4.21 -20.09 27.88
C GLU A 686 2.98 -19.42 27.25
N VAL A 687 3.02 -19.23 25.93
CA VAL A 687 1.89 -18.63 25.19
C VAL A 687 0.66 -19.53 25.27
N ILE A 688 0.80 -20.83 25.00
CA ILE A 688 -0.32 -21.80 25.10
C ILE A 688 -0.93 -21.79 26.49
N LYS A 689 -0.09 -21.82 27.54
CA LYS A 689 -0.58 -21.75 28.92
C LYS A 689 -1.34 -20.47 29.23
N LYS A 690 -0.90 -19.34 28.68
CA LYS A 690 -1.55 -18.03 28.87
C LYS A 690 -2.93 -17.97 28.22
N TYR A 691 -3.10 -18.59 27.05
CA TYR A 691 -4.33 -18.51 26.26
C TYR A 691 -5.23 -19.76 26.35
N SER A 692 -4.78 -20.86 26.97
CA SER A 692 -5.59 -22.05 27.22
C SER A 692 -6.24 -22.05 28.62
N ALA A 693 -5.97 -21.05 29.43
CA ALA A 693 -6.57 -20.85 30.76
C ALA A 693 -7.78 -19.92 30.61
#